data_a33d7390309f3e5349fb958883ca4052
#
_entry.id   a33d7390309f3e5349fb958883ca4052
#
_cell.length_a   1.000
_cell.length_b   1.000
_cell.length_c   1.000
_cell.angle_alpha   90.00
_cell.angle_beta   90.00
_cell.angle_gamma   90.00
#
_symmetry.space_group_name_H-M   'P 1'
#
loop_
_entity.id
_entity.type
_entity.pdbx_description
1 polymer ?
#
loop_
_entity_poly.entity_id
_entity_poly.type
_entity_poly.pdbx_seq_one_letter_code
_entity_poly.pdbx_strand_id
1 'polypeptide(L)'
;MRILAFLMFILLLTHQSSSLSGPQCHSCEHTSCNCSGQNLQEIPASPSSFITELDLSFNRLETVAENDFAGYTSLQSLMMNNNRIKTIQEKAFVKLTHLEKLDLSLNRLDTLSAEWFENLFSLQHLNVFGNKYKTLGQGNVFQSLKRLKTLHLGGPDLQSVTKSDFSGLSGLEEVIFDGQNLKEYAAGSLKEVGPIEYVTLSLNGPFWKDLGLVRAILTDVVHPNTTLTFTDIFFITKIQMFPFEVVSNGGTRAITFKNVNITAAACTALLNLLSDSDITMFAFEDIKFILTFERLTKIRNMRRLEKVLLKNIDTPEYYNFPALFFLQPMWEVVRWVSLVNCKFFALPCEASVRLAQLEYIDFTENFFTDLALSEMMCDGKGGLWGLQTLNISRNHLQSINSKLFTKLDKLKNLDMSRNVFHSMPETCYWPPSLQLLNLSSMYLTKVTHCLPVTLRILDVSKNALIVFNIQLPFLTELYISGNKLSCLPDGRLYPRLVVLSIPKNGLQTLSSDVLNQYNSLKSLEAGANTYVCSCDFVAFMRRDLTHYRITTEDKLKSYICDSPDAVRGKSVADARLSVFECHTALAFSLLCLGILAVFLLVAGLCHRFSVVWYIKMTWAWLRAMRKPKLKKREYQYNAFVSYSEMDSGWVEAYLVPELEQGEPPLQLCLHKRDFIPGGWILDNIMDAIEKSHRTLFVLSQHFVRSEWCKYELDYTHFRLFDHNEDAVVLVLLEPIDKDTIPKKFCKLRKVMNSRTYLEWPDDDTQVPRFWQSLKAAIVRPAADDDDVIELLEDTVG
;
A
#
# COMPACT_ATOMS: atom_id res chain seq x y z
N MET A 1 13.53 -24.80 40.35
CA MET A 1 12.18 -24.69 40.95
C MET A 1 11.77 -23.27 41.36
N ARG A 2 12.67 -22.40 41.89
CA ARG A 2 12.28 -21.02 42.27
C ARG A 2 12.07 -20.05 41.11
N ILE A 3 12.71 -20.27 39.99
CA ILE A 3 12.55 -19.43 38.77
C ILE A 3 11.25 -19.75 38.02
N LEU A 4 10.83 -21.02 37.99
CA LEU A 4 9.51 -21.39 37.41
C LEU A 4 8.31 -20.87 38.23
N ALA A 5 8.46 -20.81 39.56
CA ALA A 5 7.41 -20.25 40.42
C ALA A 5 7.29 -18.72 40.26
N PHE A 6 8.37 -18.02 39.97
CA PHE A 6 8.37 -16.58 39.74
C PHE A 6 7.80 -16.22 38.35
N LEU A 7 8.06 -17.03 37.33
CA LEU A 7 7.47 -16.89 36.01
C LEU A 7 5.97 -17.24 36.01
N MET A 8 5.53 -18.23 36.78
CA MET A 8 4.10 -18.51 36.96
C MET A 8 3.40 -17.41 37.75
N PHE A 9 4.07 -16.75 38.69
CA PHE A 9 3.49 -15.64 39.45
C PHE A 9 3.38 -14.37 38.61
N ILE A 10 4.31 -14.13 37.67
CA ILE A 10 4.20 -13.03 36.69
C ILE A 10 3.11 -13.35 35.65
N LEU A 11 2.95 -14.59 35.20
CA LEU A 11 1.87 -15.00 34.31
C LEU A 11 0.49 -14.97 34.97
N LEU A 12 0.40 -15.18 36.29
CA LEU A 12 -0.84 -15.02 37.06
C LEU A 12 -1.16 -13.55 37.36
N LEU A 13 -0.19 -12.65 37.42
CA LEU A 13 -0.44 -11.22 37.57
C LEU A 13 -0.79 -10.52 36.24
N THR A 14 -0.48 -11.13 35.11
CA THR A 14 -0.94 -10.63 33.78
C THR A 14 -2.31 -11.17 33.39
N HIS A 15 -2.93 -12.08 34.19
CA HIS A 15 -4.25 -12.63 33.91
C HIS A 15 -5.35 -12.15 34.88
N GLN A 16 -5.07 -11.16 35.72
CA GLN A 16 -6.10 -10.51 36.55
C GLN A 16 -6.11 -9.00 36.37
N SER A 17 -6.38 -8.57 35.15
CA SER A 17 -7.04 -7.30 34.87
C SER A 17 -7.96 -7.44 33.66
N SER A 18 -8.88 -8.39 33.71
CA SER A 18 -10.16 -8.24 33.05
C SER A 18 -11.00 -7.30 33.92
N SER A 19 -10.56 -6.01 33.96
CA SER A 19 -11.48 -4.93 34.22
C SER A 19 -12.61 -5.07 33.19
N LEU A 20 -13.85 -5.02 33.65
CA LEU A 20 -15.05 -4.73 32.89
C LEU A 20 -14.79 -3.41 32.09
N SER A 21 -14.01 -3.44 31.06
CA SER A 21 -13.95 -2.37 30.07
C SER A 21 -15.16 -2.58 29.17
N GLY A 22 -16.17 -1.76 29.38
CA GLY A 22 -17.27 -1.60 28.43
C GLY A 22 -16.72 -1.36 27.02
N PRO A 23 -17.57 -1.36 26.01
CA PRO A 23 -17.16 -1.15 24.61
C PRO A 23 -16.29 0.10 24.50
N GLN A 24 -15.11 -0.02 23.90
CA GLN A 24 -14.18 1.09 23.70
C GLN A 24 -14.08 1.40 22.22
N CYS A 25 -14.05 2.70 21.87
CA CYS A 25 -13.75 3.14 20.52
C CYS A 25 -12.29 2.85 20.14
N HIS A 26 -12.06 2.29 18.96
CA HIS A 26 -10.70 1.99 18.47
C HIS A 26 -9.91 3.23 17.99
N SER A 27 -10.60 4.33 17.67
CA SER A 27 -9.95 5.54 17.14
C SER A 27 -10.52 6.79 17.82
N CYS A 28 -9.85 7.27 18.86
CA CYS A 28 -10.10 8.58 19.48
C CYS A 28 -8.82 9.41 19.41
N GLU A 29 -8.86 10.56 18.76
CA GLU A 29 -7.77 11.50 18.63
C GLU A 29 -8.19 12.85 19.23
N HIS A 30 -7.45 13.33 20.23
CA HIS A 30 -7.65 14.63 20.89
C HIS A 30 -9.11 14.92 21.30
N THR A 31 -9.92 15.48 20.40
CA THR A 31 -11.30 15.91 20.66
C THR A 31 -12.35 15.15 19.83
N SER A 32 -11.95 14.24 18.97
CA SER A 32 -12.84 13.49 18.07
C SER A 32 -12.67 11.98 18.26
N CYS A 33 -13.81 11.29 18.41
CA CYS A 33 -13.88 9.83 18.49
C CYS A 33 -14.67 9.26 17.32
N ASN A 34 -14.01 8.43 16.50
CA ASN A 34 -14.66 7.67 15.44
C ASN A 34 -14.85 6.22 15.85
N CYS A 35 -16.09 5.85 16.17
CA CYS A 35 -16.52 4.51 16.55
C CYS A 35 -17.44 3.88 15.49
N SER A 36 -17.44 4.42 14.28
CA SER A 36 -18.30 3.97 13.19
C SER A 36 -17.98 2.55 12.73
N GLY A 37 -19.02 1.75 12.47
CA GLY A 37 -18.90 0.40 11.90
C GLY A 37 -18.26 -0.66 12.80
N GLN A 38 -18.21 -0.44 14.12
CA GLN A 38 -17.53 -1.34 15.07
C GLN A 38 -18.45 -2.41 15.68
N ASN A 39 -19.68 -2.56 15.16
CA ASN A 39 -20.70 -3.48 15.67
C ASN A 39 -21.11 -3.23 17.14
N LEU A 40 -21.00 -2.01 17.61
CA LEU A 40 -21.35 -1.63 18.98
C LEU A 40 -22.84 -1.86 19.23
N GLN A 41 -23.16 -2.43 20.40
CA GLN A 41 -24.54 -2.62 20.90
C GLN A 41 -24.88 -1.61 22.00
N GLU A 42 -23.87 -1.04 22.63
CA GLU A 42 -23.97 -0.03 23.69
C GLU A 42 -23.06 1.16 23.36
N ILE A 43 -23.39 2.32 23.88
CA ILE A 43 -22.61 3.55 23.72
C ILE A 43 -21.37 3.45 24.61
N PRO A 44 -20.16 3.61 24.05
CA PRO A 44 -18.93 3.54 24.82
C PRO A 44 -18.82 4.69 25.81
N ALA A 45 -18.19 4.44 26.97
CA ALA A 45 -17.90 5.50 27.93
C ALA A 45 -16.93 6.52 27.32
N SER A 46 -17.12 7.80 27.65
CA SER A 46 -16.23 8.85 27.14
C SER A 46 -14.81 8.69 27.67
N PRO A 47 -13.79 8.66 26.78
CA PRO A 47 -12.40 8.61 27.20
C PRO A 47 -11.91 9.93 27.81
N SER A 48 -12.60 11.04 27.53
CA SER A 48 -12.27 12.38 28.01
C SER A 48 -13.47 13.31 27.95
N SER A 49 -13.60 14.22 28.90
CA SER A 49 -14.63 15.27 28.91
C SER A 49 -14.46 16.32 27.79
N PHE A 50 -13.33 16.31 27.07
CA PHE A 50 -13.03 17.27 26.00
C PHE A 50 -13.46 16.78 24.61
N ILE A 51 -14.14 15.64 24.50
CA ILE A 51 -14.65 15.14 23.23
C ILE A 51 -15.74 16.07 22.71
N THR A 52 -15.52 16.62 21.52
CA THR A 52 -16.44 17.49 20.79
C THR A 52 -17.17 16.79 19.66
N GLU A 53 -16.60 15.69 19.12
CA GLU A 53 -17.19 14.95 18.02
C GLU A 53 -17.22 13.45 18.35
N LEU A 54 -18.39 12.82 18.17
CA LEU A 54 -18.59 11.41 18.38
C LEU A 54 -19.36 10.79 17.21
N ASP A 55 -18.72 9.88 16.49
CA ASP A 55 -19.33 9.14 15.41
C ASP A 55 -19.60 7.68 15.84
N LEU A 56 -20.87 7.38 16.07
CA LEU A 56 -21.42 6.05 16.41
C LEU A 56 -22.21 5.46 15.22
N SER A 57 -22.06 5.98 14.02
CA SER A 57 -22.80 5.53 12.84
C SER A 57 -22.47 4.09 12.45
N PHE A 58 -23.38 3.45 11.71
CA PHE A 58 -23.22 2.07 11.21
C PHE A 58 -22.94 1.00 12.28
N ASN A 59 -23.55 1.14 13.44
CA ASN A 59 -23.45 0.18 14.53
C ASN A 59 -24.77 -0.60 14.75
N ARG A 60 -24.91 -1.26 15.89
CA ARG A 60 -26.08 -2.08 16.23
C ARG A 60 -26.80 -1.57 17.50
N LEU A 61 -26.71 -0.29 17.78
CA LEU A 61 -27.37 0.33 18.91
C LEU A 61 -28.88 0.17 18.76
N GLU A 62 -29.58 -0.34 19.81
CA GLU A 62 -31.05 -0.49 19.82
C GLU A 62 -31.75 0.47 20.78
N THR A 63 -31.07 0.91 21.81
CA THR A 63 -31.62 1.81 22.84
C THR A 63 -30.59 2.88 23.21
N VAL A 64 -31.07 4.04 23.64
CA VAL A 64 -30.26 5.11 24.22
C VAL A 64 -30.81 5.43 25.61
N ALA A 65 -29.97 5.21 26.64
CA ALA A 65 -30.35 5.43 28.00
C ALA A 65 -29.98 6.83 28.52
N GLU A 66 -30.57 7.26 29.63
CA GLU A 66 -30.37 8.61 30.20
C GLU A 66 -28.92 8.96 30.53
N ASN A 67 -28.11 7.98 30.93
CA ASN A 67 -26.73 8.20 31.36
C ASN A 67 -25.68 7.86 30.31
N ASP A 68 -26.07 7.43 29.14
CA ASP A 68 -25.11 7.01 28.08
C ASP A 68 -24.18 8.11 27.65
N PHE A 69 -24.63 9.34 27.71
CA PHE A 69 -23.82 10.52 27.35
C PHE A 69 -23.34 11.35 28.55
N ALA A 70 -23.40 10.82 29.77
CA ALA A 70 -23.03 11.57 30.97
C ALA A 70 -21.59 12.11 30.95
N GLY A 71 -20.66 11.39 30.30
CA GLY A 71 -19.25 11.76 30.16
C GLY A 71 -18.95 12.68 28.97
N TYR A 72 -19.91 12.98 28.10
CA TYR A 72 -19.72 13.73 26.86
C TYR A 72 -20.18 15.20 26.93
N THR A 73 -19.85 15.88 28.01
CA THR A 73 -20.39 17.23 28.31
C THR A 73 -19.99 18.33 27.33
N SER A 74 -18.89 18.16 26.59
CA SER A 74 -18.41 19.14 25.60
C SER A 74 -18.82 18.81 24.16
N LEU A 75 -19.69 17.78 23.97
CA LEU A 75 -20.02 17.28 22.65
C LEU A 75 -20.77 18.33 21.81
N GLN A 76 -20.28 18.57 20.60
CA GLN A 76 -20.85 19.46 19.60
C GLN A 76 -21.47 18.72 18.42
N SER A 77 -20.91 17.56 18.05
CA SER A 77 -21.41 16.72 16.95
C SER A 77 -21.59 15.28 17.39
N LEU A 78 -22.80 14.75 17.21
CA LEU A 78 -23.18 13.38 17.51
C LEU A 78 -23.81 12.72 16.29
N MET A 79 -23.11 11.71 15.73
CA MET A 79 -23.57 10.93 14.60
C MET A 79 -23.99 9.55 15.10
N MET A 80 -25.28 9.20 14.96
CA MET A 80 -25.86 7.92 15.36
C MET A 80 -26.70 7.27 14.24
N ASN A 81 -26.49 7.75 13.03
CA ASN A 81 -27.22 7.27 11.85
C ASN A 81 -26.86 5.82 11.49
N ASN A 82 -27.74 5.14 10.75
CA ASN A 82 -27.56 3.75 10.34
C ASN A 82 -27.33 2.79 11.52
N ASN A 83 -28.18 2.90 12.56
CA ASN A 83 -28.25 1.99 13.68
C ASN A 83 -29.60 1.24 13.70
N ARG A 84 -29.94 0.67 14.84
CA ARG A 84 -31.20 -0.03 15.05
C ARG A 84 -32.04 0.59 16.18
N ILE A 85 -31.80 1.86 16.49
CA ILE A 85 -32.36 2.55 17.63
C ILE A 85 -33.90 2.60 17.50
N LYS A 86 -34.56 2.02 18.47
CA LYS A 86 -36.03 2.00 18.59
C LYS A 86 -36.50 2.97 19.66
N THR A 87 -35.76 3.02 20.77
CA THR A 87 -36.14 3.80 21.95
C THR A 87 -34.99 4.70 22.41
N ILE A 88 -35.32 5.94 22.69
CA ILE A 88 -34.47 6.92 23.36
C ILE A 88 -35.17 7.34 24.62
N GLN A 89 -34.51 7.24 25.77
CA GLN A 89 -35.11 7.70 27.04
C GLN A 89 -35.23 9.23 27.03
N GLU A 90 -36.25 9.73 27.74
CA GLU A 90 -36.62 11.15 27.72
C GLU A 90 -35.46 12.12 27.96
N LYS A 91 -34.59 11.80 28.93
CA LYS A 91 -33.47 12.64 29.34
C LYS A 91 -32.13 12.20 28.75
N ALA A 92 -32.11 11.35 27.71
CA ALA A 92 -30.88 10.80 27.14
C ALA A 92 -29.86 11.89 26.69
N PHE A 93 -30.31 13.02 26.17
CA PHE A 93 -29.48 14.11 25.70
C PHE A 93 -29.38 15.31 26.65
N VAL A 94 -29.93 15.22 27.88
CA VAL A 94 -30.02 16.36 28.81
C VAL A 94 -28.66 17.01 29.14
N LYS A 95 -27.55 16.25 29.06
CA LYS A 95 -26.21 16.75 29.35
C LYS A 95 -25.50 17.38 28.13
N LEU A 96 -26.08 17.26 26.92
CA LEU A 96 -25.46 17.67 25.68
C LEU A 96 -25.83 19.13 25.31
N THR A 97 -25.67 20.05 26.23
CA THR A 97 -26.10 21.46 26.08
C THR A 97 -25.33 22.23 24.99
N HIS A 98 -24.14 21.74 24.59
CA HIS A 98 -23.30 22.33 23.53
C HIS A 98 -23.50 21.68 22.16
N LEU A 99 -24.41 20.70 22.05
CA LEU A 99 -24.61 19.96 20.83
C LEU A 99 -25.16 20.87 19.72
N GLU A 100 -24.42 20.94 18.63
CA GLU A 100 -24.77 21.72 17.44
C GLU A 100 -25.32 20.82 16.32
N LYS A 101 -24.87 19.56 16.25
CA LYS A 101 -25.28 18.63 15.23
C LYS A 101 -25.70 17.28 15.84
N LEU A 102 -26.90 16.82 15.47
CA LEU A 102 -27.44 15.52 15.87
C LEU A 102 -27.98 14.77 14.65
N ASP A 103 -27.42 13.60 14.36
CA ASP A 103 -27.90 12.72 13.30
C ASP A 103 -28.43 11.38 13.89
N LEU A 104 -29.74 11.20 13.85
CA LEU A 104 -30.49 10.01 14.23
C LEU A 104 -31.09 9.31 13.01
N SER A 105 -30.68 9.65 11.81
CA SER A 105 -31.29 9.14 10.58
C SER A 105 -31.08 7.63 10.40
N LEU A 106 -31.93 7.03 9.58
CA LEU A 106 -31.86 5.61 9.21
C LEU A 106 -31.79 4.68 10.43
N ASN A 107 -32.66 4.97 11.41
CA ASN A 107 -32.90 4.16 12.61
C ASN A 107 -34.29 3.51 12.57
N ARG A 108 -34.82 3.13 13.71
CA ARG A 108 -36.13 2.46 13.85
C ARG A 108 -37.07 3.17 14.83
N LEU A 109 -36.87 4.48 15.02
CA LEU A 109 -37.71 5.28 15.88
C LEU A 109 -39.14 5.31 15.34
N ASP A 110 -40.11 4.90 16.17
CA ASP A 110 -41.53 4.87 15.83
C ASP A 110 -42.28 6.14 16.28
N THR A 111 -41.66 6.92 17.15
CA THR A 111 -42.16 8.21 17.65
C THR A 111 -40.99 9.20 17.82
N LEU A 112 -41.28 10.49 17.83
CA LEU A 112 -40.36 11.53 18.24
C LEU A 112 -40.89 12.18 19.50
N SER A 113 -40.02 12.47 20.47
CA SER A 113 -40.39 13.10 21.74
C SER A 113 -39.77 14.49 21.87
N ALA A 114 -40.52 15.45 22.34
CA ALA A 114 -40.05 16.82 22.64
C ALA A 114 -38.96 16.84 23.72
N GLU A 115 -39.06 15.94 24.68
CA GLU A 115 -38.13 15.84 25.82
C GLU A 115 -36.71 15.50 25.41
N TRP A 116 -36.51 14.85 24.24
CA TRP A 116 -35.16 14.59 23.71
C TRP A 116 -34.42 15.87 23.37
N PHE A 117 -35.16 16.92 22.96
CA PHE A 117 -34.61 18.16 22.45
C PHE A 117 -34.67 19.31 23.46
N GLU A 118 -35.27 19.11 24.61
CA GLU A 118 -35.62 20.19 25.57
C GLU A 118 -34.37 21.01 25.98
N ASN A 119 -33.22 20.40 26.13
CA ASN A 119 -31.97 21.04 26.56
C ASN A 119 -30.95 21.25 25.44
N LEU A 120 -31.30 21.00 24.20
CA LEU A 120 -30.42 21.17 23.07
C LEU A 120 -30.46 22.57 22.46
N PHE A 121 -30.28 23.61 23.29
CA PHE A 121 -30.40 25.00 22.91
C PHE A 121 -29.40 25.48 21.84
N SER A 122 -28.27 24.74 21.67
CA SER A 122 -27.24 25.07 20.70
C SER A 122 -27.45 24.37 19.35
N LEU A 123 -28.44 23.48 19.23
CA LEU A 123 -28.61 22.63 18.07
C LEU A 123 -28.95 23.43 16.82
N GLN A 124 -28.13 23.26 15.78
CA GLN A 124 -28.26 23.89 14.48
C GLN A 124 -28.65 22.90 13.39
N HIS A 125 -28.24 21.64 13.51
CA HIS A 125 -28.47 20.62 12.50
C HIS A 125 -29.12 19.38 13.14
N LEU A 126 -30.33 19.05 12.73
CA LEU A 126 -31.06 17.87 13.16
C LEU A 126 -31.44 17.00 11.98
N ASN A 127 -31.04 15.73 12.04
CA ASN A 127 -31.42 14.74 11.05
C ASN A 127 -32.12 13.56 11.72
N VAL A 128 -33.42 13.42 11.48
CA VAL A 128 -34.27 12.29 11.93
C VAL A 128 -34.89 11.53 10.76
N PHE A 129 -34.37 11.74 9.56
CA PHE A 129 -34.80 11.15 8.29
C PHE A 129 -34.76 9.62 8.30
N GLY A 130 -35.66 8.97 7.58
CA GLY A 130 -35.59 7.52 7.33
C GLY A 130 -35.88 6.66 8.57
N ASN A 131 -36.62 7.18 9.55
CA ASN A 131 -37.12 6.44 10.68
C ASN A 131 -38.54 5.89 10.43
N LYS A 132 -39.17 5.26 11.43
CA LYS A 132 -40.46 4.57 11.30
C LYS A 132 -41.66 5.30 11.91
N TYR A 133 -41.48 6.54 12.33
CA TYR A 133 -42.55 7.33 12.90
C TYR A 133 -43.62 7.65 11.86
N LYS A 134 -44.90 7.54 12.26
CA LYS A 134 -46.06 7.81 11.39
C LYS A 134 -46.50 9.28 11.46
N THR A 135 -46.19 9.96 12.54
CA THR A 135 -46.47 11.38 12.82
C THR A 135 -45.22 12.00 13.44
N LEU A 136 -45.12 13.32 13.45
CA LEU A 136 -43.97 14.01 14.08
C LEU A 136 -44.16 14.17 15.63
N GLY A 137 -45.03 13.32 16.25
CA GLY A 137 -45.23 13.33 17.66
C GLY A 137 -46.61 13.94 18.05
N GLN A 138 -46.73 14.44 19.31
CA GLN A 138 -47.97 15.02 19.83
C GLN A 138 -48.05 16.55 19.64
N GLY A 139 -47.31 17.11 18.68
CA GLY A 139 -47.13 18.52 18.44
C GLY A 139 -46.01 19.14 19.26
N ASN A 140 -45.52 20.30 18.80
CA ASN A 140 -44.43 21.07 19.44
C ASN A 140 -43.13 20.34 19.70
N VAL A 141 -42.84 19.24 19.02
CA VAL A 141 -41.63 18.42 19.22
C VAL A 141 -40.34 19.25 19.08
N PHE A 142 -40.31 20.21 18.19
CA PHE A 142 -39.12 21.02 17.92
C PHE A 142 -39.15 22.39 18.62
N GLN A 143 -40.06 22.61 19.54
CA GLN A 143 -40.31 23.94 20.15
C GLN A 143 -39.09 24.54 20.85
N SER A 144 -38.18 23.68 21.40
CA SER A 144 -36.98 24.11 22.12
C SER A 144 -35.83 24.49 21.15
N LEU A 145 -35.89 24.11 19.89
CA LEU A 145 -34.79 24.21 18.92
C LEU A 145 -34.76 25.57 18.22
N LYS A 146 -34.60 26.66 18.99
CA LYS A 146 -34.64 28.03 18.48
C LYS A 146 -33.49 28.41 17.53
N ARG A 147 -32.38 27.63 17.50
CA ARG A 147 -31.21 27.89 16.66
C ARG A 147 -31.11 26.97 15.48
N LEU A 148 -32.14 26.13 15.27
CA LEU A 148 -32.10 25.13 14.22
C LEU A 148 -32.06 25.79 12.84
N LYS A 149 -31.09 25.42 12.01
CA LYS A 149 -30.87 25.87 10.65
C LYS A 149 -31.24 24.82 9.62
N THR A 150 -30.89 23.53 9.90
CA THR A 150 -31.19 22.43 9.00
C THR A 150 -32.02 21.37 9.69
N LEU A 151 -33.08 20.97 9.00
CA LEU A 151 -33.98 19.92 9.48
C LEU A 151 -34.22 18.86 8.38
N HIS A 152 -33.74 17.66 8.61
CA HIS A 152 -34.01 16.52 7.74
C HIS A 152 -34.98 15.57 8.43
N LEU A 153 -36.14 15.37 7.83
CA LEU A 153 -37.24 14.61 8.43
C LEU A 153 -38.01 13.80 7.39
N GLY A 154 -38.85 12.93 7.90
CA GLY A 154 -39.70 12.07 7.11
C GLY A 154 -39.11 10.65 6.96
N GLY A 155 -39.78 9.88 6.15
CA GLY A 155 -39.41 8.48 5.92
C GLY A 155 -40.59 7.67 5.41
N PRO A 156 -40.38 6.32 5.23
CA PRO A 156 -41.35 5.50 4.54
C PRO A 156 -42.68 5.34 5.30
N ASP A 157 -42.68 5.59 6.61
CA ASP A 157 -43.88 5.35 7.46
C ASP A 157 -44.63 6.64 7.79
N LEU A 158 -44.11 7.83 7.45
CA LEU A 158 -44.76 9.12 7.75
C LEU A 158 -46.06 9.26 6.97
N GLN A 159 -47.18 9.47 7.68
CA GLN A 159 -48.54 9.53 7.13
C GLN A 159 -49.21 10.87 7.33
N SER A 160 -48.94 11.60 8.41
CA SER A 160 -49.60 12.88 8.65
C SER A 160 -48.66 13.94 9.24
N VAL A 161 -48.91 15.20 8.88
CA VAL A 161 -48.24 16.36 9.40
C VAL A 161 -49.31 17.37 9.82
N THR A 162 -49.24 17.81 11.06
CA THR A 162 -50.18 18.76 11.68
C THR A 162 -49.59 20.18 11.72
N LYS A 163 -50.45 21.15 11.95
CA LYS A 163 -50.00 22.57 11.98
C LYS A 163 -49.07 22.87 13.16
N SER A 164 -49.23 22.15 14.28
CA SER A 164 -48.40 22.36 15.46
C SER A 164 -47.00 21.70 15.40
N ASP A 165 -46.74 20.82 14.43
CA ASP A 165 -45.50 20.01 14.40
C ASP A 165 -44.23 20.86 14.24
N PHE A 166 -44.31 21.99 13.53
CA PHE A 166 -43.20 22.89 13.34
C PHE A 166 -43.27 24.14 14.22
N SER A 167 -44.22 24.19 15.15
CA SER A 167 -44.41 25.30 16.04
C SER A 167 -43.14 25.62 16.84
N GLY A 168 -42.76 26.89 16.83
CA GLY A 168 -41.57 27.37 17.54
C GLY A 168 -40.27 27.31 16.73
N LEU A 169 -40.21 26.64 15.58
CA LEU A 169 -39.11 26.79 14.63
C LEU A 169 -39.22 28.15 13.91
N SER A 170 -38.06 28.76 13.67
CA SER A 170 -37.96 29.98 12.88
C SER A 170 -36.56 30.07 12.26
N GLY A 171 -36.49 30.57 11.02
CA GLY A 171 -35.19 30.78 10.36
C GLY A 171 -34.47 29.53 9.92
N LEU A 172 -35.19 28.49 9.53
CA LEU A 172 -34.58 27.34 8.85
C LEU A 172 -33.99 27.78 7.50
N GLU A 173 -32.74 27.36 7.29
CA GLU A 173 -32.03 27.58 6.03
C GLU A 173 -32.29 26.40 5.06
N GLU A 174 -32.37 25.19 5.59
CA GLU A 174 -32.54 23.96 4.79
C GLU A 174 -33.56 23.00 5.41
N VAL A 175 -34.44 22.47 4.56
CA VAL A 175 -35.37 21.38 4.91
C VAL A 175 -35.30 20.27 3.89
N ILE A 176 -35.06 19.03 4.36
CA ILE A 176 -35.26 17.79 3.59
C ILE A 176 -36.48 17.08 4.16
N PHE A 177 -37.51 16.93 3.33
CA PHE A 177 -38.80 16.35 3.73
C PHE A 177 -39.14 15.14 2.86
N ASP A 178 -39.15 13.95 3.48
CA ASP A 178 -39.63 12.72 2.82
C ASP A 178 -41.04 12.38 3.29
N GLY A 179 -41.98 12.68 2.43
CA GLY A 179 -43.39 12.39 2.58
C GLY A 179 -43.93 11.42 1.53
N GLN A 180 -43.14 10.41 1.11
CA GLN A 180 -43.54 9.46 0.06
C GLN A 180 -44.87 8.77 0.31
N ASN A 181 -45.23 8.53 1.56
CA ASN A 181 -46.48 7.88 1.96
C ASN A 181 -47.42 8.81 2.75
N LEU A 182 -47.20 10.12 2.67
CA LEU A 182 -48.01 11.12 3.33
C LEU A 182 -49.46 11.08 2.82
N LYS A 183 -50.42 11.07 3.73
CA LYS A 183 -51.87 11.04 3.48
C LYS A 183 -52.54 12.35 3.86
N GLU A 184 -52.03 12.99 4.90
CA GLU A 184 -52.58 14.19 5.47
C GLU A 184 -51.52 15.26 5.71
N TYR A 185 -51.76 16.46 5.27
CA TYR A 185 -50.91 17.63 5.52
C TYR A 185 -51.78 18.81 5.86
N ALA A 186 -51.63 19.38 7.04
CA ALA A 186 -52.34 20.60 7.42
C ALA A 186 -51.70 21.82 6.72
N ALA A 187 -52.41 22.42 5.79
CA ALA A 187 -51.95 23.65 5.06
C ALA A 187 -51.52 24.73 6.06
N GLY A 188 -50.38 25.33 5.81
CA GLY A 188 -49.77 26.33 6.69
C GLY A 188 -48.78 25.77 7.70
N SER A 189 -48.57 24.44 7.79
CA SER A 189 -47.64 23.82 8.74
C SER A 189 -46.20 24.33 8.58
N LEU A 190 -45.66 24.37 7.37
CA LEU A 190 -44.32 24.86 7.10
C LEU A 190 -44.24 26.36 6.85
N LYS A 191 -45.36 27.02 6.65
CA LYS A 191 -45.39 28.47 6.40
C LYS A 191 -44.93 29.29 7.61
N GLU A 192 -45.20 28.84 8.83
CA GLU A 192 -44.78 29.50 10.06
C GLU A 192 -43.28 29.46 10.33
N VAL A 193 -42.55 28.56 9.67
CA VAL A 193 -41.09 28.43 9.80
C VAL A 193 -40.36 29.62 9.13
N GLY A 194 -41.01 30.31 8.21
CA GLY A 194 -40.46 31.45 7.44
C GLY A 194 -39.87 31.00 6.11
N PRO A 195 -39.25 31.93 5.38
CA PRO A 195 -38.68 31.62 4.09
C PRO A 195 -37.48 30.66 4.23
N ILE A 196 -37.56 29.52 3.56
CA ILE A 196 -36.52 28.50 3.55
C ILE A 196 -35.74 28.61 2.24
N GLU A 197 -34.41 28.65 2.31
CA GLU A 197 -33.56 28.84 1.13
C GLU A 197 -33.43 27.53 0.33
N TYR A 198 -33.21 26.39 1.01
CA TYR A 198 -33.04 25.09 0.36
C TYR A 198 -34.11 24.10 0.84
N VAL A 199 -34.94 23.66 -0.09
CA VAL A 199 -36.03 22.70 0.21
C VAL A 199 -35.89 21.48 -0.69
N THR A 200 -35.75 20.31 -0.09
CA THR A 200 -35.76 19.03 -0.78
C THR A 200 -37.01 18.24 -0.42
N LEU A 201 -37.77 17.82 -1.43
CA LEU A 201 -39.06 17.14 -1.28
C LEU A 201 -39.03 15.77 -1.98
N SER A 202 -39.42 14.73 -1.25
CA SER A 202 -39.71 13.40 -1.79
C SER A 202 -41.19 13.08 -1.56
N LEU A 203 -42.01 13.26 -2.61
CA LEU A 203 -43.48 13.22 -2.51
C LEU A 203 -44.14 12.28 -3.55
N ASN A 204 -43.48 11.16 -3.89
CA ASN A 204 -43.98 10.29 -4.95
C ASN A 204 -45.43 9.82 -4.74
N GLY A 205 -45.79 9.35 -3.58
CA GLY A 205 -47.16 8.91 -3.27
C GLY A 205 -48.20 10.03 -3.38
N PRO A 206 -48.01 11.21 -2.77
CA PRO A 206 -48.89 12.40 -2.95
C PRO A 206 -49.08 12.80 -4.43
N PHE A 207 -48.02 12.78 -5.24
CA PHE A 207 -48.15 13.09 -6.68
C PHE A 207 -49.05 12.14 -7.44
N TRP A 208 -49.25 10.88 -6.93
CA TRP A 208 -50.14 9.90 -7.51
C TRP A 208 -51.55 9.90 -6.94
N LYS A 209 -51.68 10.29 -5.67
CA LYS A 209 -52.97 10.11 -4.94
C LYS A 209 -53.70 11.39 -4.71
N ASP A 210 -52.98 12.47 -4.40
CA ASP A 210 -53.54 13.77 -4.00
C ASP A 210 -52.69 14.96 -4.41
N LEU A 211 -52.93 15.50 -5.56
CA LEU A 211 -52.25 16.72 -6.05
C LEU A 211 -52.59 17.96 -5.24
N GLY A 212 -53.71 17.97 -4.53
CA GLY A 212 -54.09 19.07 -3.64
C GLY A 212 -53.18 19.15 -2.42
N LEU A 213 -52.80 17.99 -1.87
CA LEU A 213 -51.81 17.84 -0.79
C LEU A 213 -50.45 18.39 -1.25
N VAL A 214 -49.99 17.99 -2.43
CA VAL A 214 -48.72 18.48 -3.01
C VAL A 214 -48.78 19.99 -3.17
N ARG A 215 -49.88 20.54 -3.70
CA ARG A 215 -50.08 21.97 -3.86
C ARG A 215 -50.03 22.69 -2.52
N ALA A 216 -50.62 22.15 -1.46
CA ALA A 216 -50.60 22.76 -0.12
C ALA A 216 -49.16 22.83 0.42
N ILE A 217 -48.37 21.72 0.31
CA ILE A 217 -46.95 21.71 0.72
C ILE A 217 -46.17 22.79 -0.06
N LEU A 218 -46.30 22.82 -1.40
CA LEU A 218 -45.60 23.78 -2.22
C LEU A 218 -45.99 25.24 -1.88
N THR A 219 -47.24 25.46 -1.54
CA THR A 219 -47.70 26.82 -1.14
C THR A 219 -47.03 27.30 0.16
N ASP A 220 -46.70 26.37 1.04
CA ASP A 220 -46.04 26.67 2.30
C ASP A 220 -44.53 26.90 2.17
N VAL A 221 -43.84 26.17 1.26
CA VAL A 221 -42.37 26.18 1.16
C VAL A 221 -41.83 27.08 0.05
N VAL A 222 -42.66 27.44 -0.95
CA VAL A 222 -42.22 28.30 -2.06
C VAL A 222 -42.20 29.77 -1.64
N HIS A 223 -41.03 30.36 -1.63
CA HIS A 223 -40.77 31.75 -1.33
C HIS A 223 -39.85 32.37 -2.39
N PRO A 224 -39.77 33.70 -2.52
CA PRO A 224 -38.77 34.36 -3.35
C PRO A 224 -37.35 33.87 -3.00
N ASN A 225 -36.59 33.52 -4.03
CA ASN A 225 -35.22 32.99 -3.94
C ASN A 225 -35.08 31.53 -3.39
N THR A 226 -36.17 30.80 -3.09
CA THR A 226 -36.09 29.39 -2.71
C THR A 226 -35.48 28.58 -3.82
N THR A 227 -34.61 27.63 -3.45
CA THR A 227 -34.10 26.57 -4.26
C THR A 227 -34.83 25.26 -3.94
N LEU A 228 -35.60 24.75 -4.88
CA LEU A 228 -36.41 23.57 -4.74
C LEU A 228 -35.73 22.36 -5.36
N THR A 229 -35.66 21.26 -4.62
CA THR A 229 -35.21 19.96 -5.14
C THR A 229 -36.30 18.92 -4.94
N PHE A 230 -36.66 18.23 -6.01
CA PHE A 230 -37.61 17.11 -5.99
C PHE A 230 -36.84 15.81 -6.21
N THR A 231 -37.05 14.82 -5.32
CA THR A 231 -36.34 13.55 -5.40
C THR A 231 -37.29 12.35 -5.44
N ASP A 232 -36.83 11.29 -6.09
CA ASP A 232 -37.46 9.95 -6.04
C ASP A 232 -38.92 9.95 -6.51
N ILE A 233 -39.25 10.62 -7.64
CA ILE A 233 -40.61 10.83 -8.12
C ILE A 233 -40.78 10.20 -9.51
N PHE A 234 -42.01 9.71 -9.77
CA PHE A 234 -42.46 9.21 -11.06
C PHE A 234 -43.51 10.14 -11.68
N PHE A 235 -43.16 10.84 -12.76
CA PHE A 235 -44.05 11.70 -13.51
C PHE A 235 -44.47 11.06 -14.82
N ILE A 236 -45.67 10.49 -14.86
CA ILE A 236 -46.19 9.78 -16.05
C ILE A 236 -47.18 10.63 -16.84
N THR A 237 -47.96 11.47 -16.17
CA THR A 237 -49.04 12.24 -16.78
C THR A 237 -48.81 13.72 -16.67
N LYS A 238 -49.34 14.48 -17.64
CA LYS A 238 -49.33 15.96 -17.64
C LYS A 238 -50.04 16.54 -16.43
N ILE A 239 -51.05 15.86 -15.89
CA ILE A 239 -51.86 16.33 -14.74
C ILE A 239 -51.01 16.48 -13.49
N GLN A 240 -50.01 15.59 -13.32
CA GLN A 240 -49.09 15.62 -12.17
C GLN A 240 -48.29 16.94 -12.13
N MET A 241 -48.21 17.72 -13.19
CA MET A 241 -47.52 18.99 -13.25
C MET A 241 -48.36 20.15 -12.69
N PHE A 242 -49.67 19.98 -12.51
CA PHE A 242 -50.55 21.06 -12.01
C PHE A 242 -50.04 21.74 -10.71
N PRO A 243 -49.52 21.04 -9.67
CA PRO A 243 -49.04 21.71 -8.47
C PRO A 243 -47.88 22.70 -8.70
N PHE A 244 -47.11 22.54 -9.78
CA PHE A 244 -45.98 23.42 -10.11
C PHE A 244 -46.41 24.83 -10.55
N GLU A 245 -47.71 25.09 -10.73
CA GLU A 245 -48.27 26.45 -10.89
C GLU A 245 -47.90 27.33 -9.70
N VAL A 246 -47.83 26.77 -8.50
CA VAL A 246 -47.37 27.48 -7.30
C VAL A 246 -45.92 27.94 -7.44
N VAL A 247 -45.06 27.06 -7.99
CA VAL A 247 -43.64 27.38 -8.22
C VAL A 247 -43.48 28.49 -9.28
N SER A 248 -44.29 28.40 -10.35
CA SER A 248 -44.28 29.43 -11.41
C SER A 248 -44.61 30.81 -10.90
N ASN A 249 -45.53 30.93 -9.94
CA ASN A 249 -46.03 32.21 -9.41
C ASN A 249 -45.26 32.66 -8.14
N GLY A 250 -44.46 31.83 -7.53
CA GLY A 250 -43.89 32.01 -6.19
C GLY A 250 -42.51 32.67 -6.13
N GLY A 251 -41.89 33.02 -7.27
CA GLY A 251 -40.58 33.65 -7.35
C GLY A 251 -39.40 32.72 -7.05
N THR A 252 -39.61 31.41 -7.16
CA THR A 252 -38.55 30.38 -6.97
C THR A 252 -37.34 30.65 -7.86
N ARG A 253 -36.13 30.62 -7.27
CA ARG A 253 -34.88 30.91 -7.99
C ARG A 253 -34.33 29.74 -8.77
N ALA A 254 -34.39 28.56 -8.19
CA ALA A 254 -33.81 27.36 -8.79
C ALA A 254 -34.71 26.15 -8.54
N ILE A 255 -34.79 25.28 -9.54
CA ILE A 255 -35.48 23.99 -9.41
C ILE A 255 -34.60 22.84 -9.90
N THR A 256 -34.52 21.81 -9.11
CA THR A 256 -33.74 20.59 -9.38
C THR A 256 -34.67 19.39 -9.27
N PHE A 257 -34.55 18.45 -10.20
CA PHE A 257 -35.19 17.14 -10.14
C PHE A 257 -34.11 16.08 -10.09
N LYS A 258 -34.15 15.19 -9.09
CA LYS A 258 -33.14 14.18 -8.84
C LYS A 258 -33.74 12.79 -8.69
N ASN A 259 -33.15 11.80 -9.35
CA ASN A 259 -33.67 10.44 -9.35
C ASN A 259 -35.15 10.36 -9.75
N VAL A 260 -35.48 10.98 -10.89
CA VAL A 260 -36.88 11.09 -11.36
C VAL A 260 -37.07 10.29 -12.64
N ASN A 261 -38.15 9.54 -12.68
CA ASN A 261 -38.64 8.90 -13.90
C ASN A 261 -39.73 9.79 -14.52
N ILE A 262 -39.56 10.21 -15.78
CA ILE A 262 -40.48 11.19 -16.42
C ILE A 262 -40.81 10.77 -17.85
N THR A 263 -42.03 11.05 -18.29
CA THR A 263 -42.40 10.91 -19.70
C THR A 263 -42.13 12.20 -20.47
N ALA A 264 -41.96 12.11 -21.78
CA ALA A 264 -41.77 13.27 -22.65
C ALA A 264 -42.91 14.28 -22.52
N ALA A 265 -44.14 13.79 -22.38
CA ALA A 265 -45.34 14.59 -22.23
C ALA A 265 -45.37 15.39 -20.90
N ALA A 266 -45.03 14.71 -19.80
CA ALA A 266 -44.93 15.36 -18.49
C ALA A 266 -43.78 16.39 -18.44
N CYS A 267 -42.61 16.03 -19.01
CA CYS A 267 -41.47 16.95 -19.13
C CYS A 267 -41.83 18.21 -19.92
N THR A 268 -42.46 18.08 -21.06
CA THR A 268 -42.91 19.23 -21.85
C THR A 268 -43.94 20.10 -21.08
N ALA A 269 -44.89 19.45 -20.40
CA ALA A 269 -45.88 20.17 -19.60
C ALA A 269 -45.20 20.96 -18.42
N LEU A 270 -44.24 20.35 -17.73
CA LEU A 270 -43.44 20.96 -16.68
C LEU A 270 -42.69 22.20 -17.20
N LEU A 271 -41.92 22.03 -18.28
CA LEU A 271 -41.15 23.15 -18.86
C LEU A 271 -42.01 24.27 -19.35
N ASN A 272 -43.19 23.97 -19.95
CA ASN A 272 -44.14 25.03 -20.36
C ASN A 272 -44.80 25.74 -19.18
N LEU A 273 -45.00 25.06 -18.07
CA LEU A 273 -45.53 25.67 -16.85
C LEU A 273 -44.50 26.60 -16.19
N LEU A 274 -43.24 26.18 -16.21
CA LEU A 274 -42.15 27.00 -15.65
C LEU A 274 -41.68 28.12 -16.57
N SER A 275 -42.18 28.22 -17.81
CA SER A 275 -41.71 29.20 -18.80
C SER A 275 -41.93 30.65 -18.35
N ASP A 276 -43.00 30.93 -17.62
CA ASP A 276 -43.34 32.24 -17.14
C ASP A 276 -42.82 32.54 -15.72
N SER A 277 -42.02 31.59 -15.13
CA SER A 277 -41.47 31.73 -13.78
C SER A 277 -40.21 32.58 -13.72
N ASP A 278 -39.82 32.95 -12.50
CA ASP A 278 -38.59 33.69 -12.20
C ASP A 278 -37.36 32.77 -12.07
N ILE A 279 -37.45 31.49 -12.47
CA ILE A 279 -36.40 30.52 -12.37
C ILE A 279 -35.20 30.92 -13.22
N THR A 280 -34.06 31.03 -12.57
CA THR A 280 -32.76 31.28 -13.22
C THR A 280 -31.94 30.01 -13.42
N MET A 281 -32.24 28.94 -12.66
CA MET A 281 -31.53 27.65 -12.76
C MET A 281 -32.51 26.48 -12.80
N PHE A 282 -32.31 25.61 -13.80
CA PHE A 282 -33.04 24.36 -13.98
C PHE A 282 -32.06 23.21 -14.01
N ALA A 283 -32.32 22.19 -13.21
CA ALA A 283 -31.45 21.02 -13.15
C ALA A 283 -32.23 19.68 -13.20
N PHE A 284 -31.75 18.78 -14.01
CA PHE A 284 -32.11 17.35 -14.02
C PHE A 284 -30.89 16.50 -13.65
N GLU A 285 -30.99 15.68 -12.61
CA GLU A 285 -29.94 14.78 -12.14
C GLU A 285 -30.50 13.37 -11.96
N ASP A 286 -29.84 12.38 -12.52
CA ASP A 286 -30.25 10.96 -12.46
C ASP A 286 -31.69 10.75 -13.00
N ILE A 287 -31.97 11.27 -14.19
CA ILE A 287 -33.30 11.21 -14.80
C ILE A 287 -33.40 10.09 -15.78
N LYS A 288 -34.48 9.30 -15.66
CA LYS A 288 -34.84 8.25 -16.62
C LYS A 288 -36.10 8.65 -17.39
N PHE A 289 -35.94 8.82 -18.69
CA PHE A 289 -37.08 9.03 -19.55
C PHE A 289 -37.81 7.71 -19.81
N ILE A 290 -39.12 7.67 -19.51
CA ILE A 290 -39.99 6.53 -19.78
C ILE A 290 -40.49 6.61 -21.22
N LEU A 291 -40.36 5.53 -21.95
CA LEU A 291 -40.91 5.40 -23.32
C LEU A 291 -42.42 5.58 -23.32
N THR A 292 -42.88 6.56 -24.09
CA THR A 292 -44.26 6.80 -24.44
C THR A 292 -44.32 7.13 -25.94
N PHE A 293 -45.48 6.96 -26.58
CA PHE A 293 -45.70 7.34 -27.98
C PHE A 293 -45.65 8.86 -28.20
N GLU A 294 -45.69 9.65 -27.10
CA GLU A 294 -45.61 11.11 -27.16
C GLU A 294 -44.17 11.59 -27.21
N ARG A 295 -43.87 12.48 -28.15
CA ARG A 295 -42.59 13.12 -28.31
C ARG A 295 -42.52 14.44 -27.52
N LEU A 296 -41.28 14.87 -27.15
CA LEU A 296 -41.06 16.23 -26.68
C LEU A 296 -41.54 17.24 -27.75
N THR A 297 -42.33 18.22 -27.32
CA THR A 297 -42.87 19.26 -28.20
C THR A 297 -42.17 20.60 -27.87
N LYS A 298 -42.30 21.59 -28.78
CA LYS A 298 -41.72 22.91 -28.61
C LYS A 298 -42.19 23.52 -27.27
N ILE A 299 -41.25 23.98 -26.47
CA ILE A 299 -41.51 24.68 -25.21
C ILE A 299 -41.68 26.20 -25.43
N ARG A 300 -42.29 26.87 -24.46
CA ARG A 300 -42.35 28.34 -24.43
C ARG A 300 -41.02 28.96 -24.07
N ASN A 301 -40.83 30.24 -24.33
CA ASN A 301 -39.59 30.94 -24.00
C ASN A 301 -39.42 31.13 -22.47
N MET A 302 -38.32 30.63 -21.91
CA MET A 302 -37.92 30.79 -20.50
C MET A 302 -36.98 32.01 -20.39
N ARG A 303 -37.55 33.22 -20.28
CA ARG A 303 -36.80 34.47 -20.42
C ARG A 303 -35.74 34.76 -19.36
N ARG A 304 -35.84 34.15 -18.17
CA ARG A 304 -34.92 34.36 -17.04
C ARG A 304 -33.97 33.23 -16.77
N LEU A 305 -34.06 32.16 -17.54
CA LEU A 305 -33.23 30.97 -17.32
C LEU A 305 -31.80 31.23 -17.76
N GLU A 306 -30.89 31.26 -16.80
CA GLU A 306 -29.46 31.45 -17.03
C GLU A 306 -28.65 30.14 -17.02
N LYS A 307 -29.08 29.18 -16.21
CA LYS A 307 -28.33 27.95 -15.97
C LYS A 307 -29.16 26.68 -16.23
N VAL A 308 -28.63 25.80 -17.06
CA VAL A 308 -29.18 24.48 -17.33
C VAL A 308 -28.17 23.42 -16.98
N LEU A 309 -28.54 22.48 -16.07
CA LEU A 309 -27.72 21.40 -15.61
C LEU A 309 -28.44 20.09 -15.83
N LEU A 310 -27.92 19.28 -16.72
CA LEU A 310 -28.41 17.91 -16.98
C LEU A 310 -27.31 16.92 -16.66
N LYS A 311 -27.58 15.97 -15.80
CA LYS A 311 -26.59 14.98 -15.38
C LYS A 311 -27.23 13.59 -15.32
N ASN A 312 -26.53 12.60 -15.85
CA ASN A 312 -26.98 11.21 -15.86
C ASN A 312 -28.38 11.06 -16.45
N ILE A 313 -28.58 11.55 -17.65
CA ILE A 313 -29.88 11.45 -18.33
C ILE A 313 -29.94 10.13 -19.10
N ASP A 314 -30.83 9.24 -18.68
CA ASP A 314 -31.09 7.99 -19.37
C ASP A 314 -32.29 8.14 -20.30
N THR A 315 -32.02 8.18 -21.61
CA THR A 315 -33.02 8.20 -22.65
C THR A 315 -33.03 6.86 -23.39
N PRO A 316 -34.18 6.25 -23.56
CA PRO A 316 -34.26 4.95 -24.24
C PRO A 316 -34.02 5.03 -25.78
N GLU A 317 -34.23 6.19 -26.37
CA GLU A 317 -33.92 6.43 -27.78
C GLU A 317 -32.60 7.15 -27.94
N TYR A 318 -31.66 6.51 -28.64
CA TYR A 318 -30.45 7.18 -29.08
C TYR A 318 -30.78 8.21 -30.16
N TYR A 319 -30.51 9.49 -29.89
CA TYR A 319 -30.22 10.50 -30.91
C TYR A 319 -31.36 10.99 -31.78
N ASN A 320 -32.38 11.56 -31.19
CA ASN A 320 -33.30 12.38 -31.99
C ASN A 320 -32.86 13.86 -31.95
N PHE A 321 -31.93 14.27 -32.83
CA PHE A 321 -31.43 15.65 -32.94
C PHE A 321 -32.56 16.68 -33.11
N PRO A 322 -33.65 16.37 -33.84
CA PRO A 322 -34.81 17.27 -33.86
C PRO A 322 -35.36 17.58 -32.46
N ALA A 323 -35.12 16.71 -31.48
CA ALA A 323 -35.57 16.98 -30.12
C ALA A 323 -34.84 18.13 -29.44
N LEU A 324 -33.61 18.50 -29.83
CA LEU A 324 -32.90 19.68 -29.29
C LEU A 324 -33.53 20.99 -29.73
N PHE A 325 -34.18 21.06 -30.88
CA PHE A 325 -34.84 22.25 -31.36
C PHE A 325 -36.06 22.67 -30.52
N PHE A 326 -36.63 21.78 -29.72
CA PHE A 326 -37.66 22.16 -28.75
C PHE A 326 -37.11 23.09 -27.66
N LEU A 327 -35.79 23.03 -27.36
CA LEU A 327 -35.11 23.89 -26.43
C LEU A 327 -34.66 25.22 -27.05
N GLN A 328 -34.86 25.44 -28.37
CA GLN A 328 -34.43 26.65 -29.08
C GLN A 328 -34.80 27.96 -28.34
N PRO A 329 -35.99 28.11 -27.71
CA PRO A 329 -36.33 29.32 -26.99
C PRO A 329 -35.41 29.64 -25.80
N MET A 330 -34.64 28.68 -25.30
CA MET A 330 -33.67 28.88 -24.20
C MET A 330 -32.30 29.35 -24.69
N TRP A 331 -31.94 29.12 -25.96
CA TRP A 331 -30.58 29.30 -26.48
C TRP A 331 -30.10 30.74 -26.44
N GLU A 332 -30.99 31.68 -26.53
CA GLU A 332 -30.65 33.11 -26.58
C GLU A 332 -30.37 33.71 -25.20
N VAL A 333 -30.80 33.07 -24.12
CA VAL A 333 -30.73 33.59 -22.74
C VAL A 333 -29.77 32.85 -21.84
N VAL A 334 -29.53 31.56 -22.13
CA VAL A 334 -28.71 30.69 -21.27
C VAL A 334 -27.24 31.06 -21.35
N ARG A 335 -26.61 31.19 -20.18
CA ARG A 335 -25.19 31.50 -20.03
C ARG A 335 -24.36 30.32 -19.56
N TRP A 336 -24.99 29.36 -18.88
CA TRP A 336 -24.33 28.19 -18.28
C TRP A 336 -25.05 26.91 -18.68
N VAL A 337 -24.35 26.02 -19.37
CA VAL A 337 -24.86 24.70 -19.76
C VAL A 337 -23.90 23.62 -19.25
N SER A 338 -24.44 22.67 -18.50
CA SER A 338 -23.73 21.46 -18.09
C SER A 338 -24.56 20.26 -18.50
N LEU A 339 -24.04 19.45 -19.40
CA LEU A 339 -24.62 18.19 -19.84
C LEU A 339 -23.63 17.06 -19.53
N VAL A 340 -23.68 16.50 -18.34
CA VAL A 340 -22.74 15.49 -17.87
C VAL A 340 -23.36 14.11 -17.98
N ASN A 341 -22.70 13.18 -18.66
CA ASN A 341 -23.18 11.81 -18.85
C ASN A 341 -24.62 11.75 -19.39
N CYS A 342 -24.86 12.51 -20.44
CA CYS A 342 -26.18 12.61 -21.08
C CYS A 342 -26.25 11.88 -22.43
N LYS A 343 -25.24 11.07 -22.76
CA LYS A 343 -25.10 10.42 -24.07
C LYS A 343 -25.10 11.44 -25.24
N PHE A 344 -24.69 12.67 -24.95
CA PHE A 344 -24.65 13.77 -25.91
C PHE A 344 -23.42 13.61 -26.82
N PHE A 345 -23.56 13.77 -28.11
CA PHE A 345 -22.50 13.45 -29.07
C PHE A 345 -22.22 14.52 -30.12
N ALA A 346 -23.10 15.50 -30.31
CA ALA A 346 -22.85 16.62 -31.21
C ALA A 346 -23.75 17.82 -30.90
N LEU A 347 -23.26 19.01 -31.19
CA LEU A 347 -23.99 20.25 -31.22
C LEU A 347 -23.82 20.87 -32.61
N PRO A 348 -24.87 20.97 -33.42
CA PRO A 348 -24.77 21.56 -34.76
C PRO A 348 -24.29 23.01 -34.74
N CYS A 349 -23.54 23.43 -35.75
CA CYS A 349 -23.03 24.77 -35.88
C CYS A 349 -24.13 25.83 -35.81
N GLU A 350 -25.28 25.58 -36.41
CA GLU A 350 -26.44 26.51 -36.34
C GLU A 350 -26.92 26.79 -34.93
N ALA A 351 -26.86 25.80 -34.05
CA ALA A 351 -27.18 25.96 -32.62
C ALA A 351 -26.07 26.74 -31.90
N SER A 352 -24.81 26.42 -32.15
CA SER A 352 -23.64 27.06 -31.56
C SER A 352 -23.62 28.58 -31.84
N VAL A 353 -23.97 29.00 -33.04
CA VAL A 353 -24.04 30.42 -33.43
C VAL A 353 -25.14 31.16 -32.64
N ARG A 354 -26.25 30.52 -32.35
CA ARG A 354 -27.36 31.10 -31.57
C ARG A 354 -27.08 31.19 -30.08
N LEU A 355 -26.18 30.35 -29.54
CA LEU A 355 -25.76 30.36 -28.14
C LEU A 355 -24.72 31.45 -27.84
N ALA A 356 -24.92 32.67 -28.39
CA ALA A 356 -23.97 33.79 -28.32
C ALA A 356 -23.72 34.30 -26.88
N GLN A 357 -24.66 34.10 -25.94
CA GLN A 357 -24.54 34.51 -24.55
C GLN A 357 -23.88 33.47 -23.65
N LEU A 358 -23.59 32.27 -24.19
CA LEU A 358 -23.06 31.15 -23.42
C LEU A 358 -21.64 31.43 -22.97
N GLU A 359 -21.43 31.37 -21.67
CA GLU A 359 -20.13 31.61 -21.00
C GLU A 359 -19.47 30.35 -20.53
N TYR A 360 -20.25 29.33 -20.17
CA TYR A 360 -19.77 28.09 -19.60
C TYR A 360 -20.43 26.86 -20.28
N ILE A 361 -19.61 25.93 -20.70
CA ILE A 361 -20.02 24.62 -21.22
C ILE A 361 -19.30 23.54 -20.46
N ASP A 362 -20.08 22.56 -19.97
CA ASP A 362 -19.56 21.31 -19.44
C ASP A 362 -20.27 20.14 -20.14
N PHE A 363 -19.52 19.43 -20.97
CA PHE A 363 -19.96 18.25 -21.72
C PHE A 363 -19.18 16.99 -21.31
N THR A 364 -18.83 16.91 -20.02
CA THR A 364 -18.09 15.78 -19.46
C THR A 364 -18.84 14.46 -19.60
N GLU A 365 -18.10 13.37 -19.83
CA GLU A 365 -18.64 12.01 -19.88
C GLU A 365 -19.73 11.82 -20.97
N ASN A 366 -19.45 12.30 -22.17
CA ASN A 366 -20.33 12.18 -23.30
C ASN A 366 -19.65 11.45 -24.48
N PHE A 367 -20.19 11.56 -25.69
CA PHE A 367 -19.70 10.85 -26.87
C PHE A 367 -19.16 11.80 -27.96
N PHE A 368 -18.57 12.94 -27.56
CA PHE A 368 -17.96 13.86 -28.52
C PHE A 368 -16.77 13.23 -29.20
N THR A 369 -16.73 13.33 -30.53
CA THR A 369 -15.60 12.99 -31.39
C THR A 369 -14.95 14.26 -31.95
N ASP A 370 -13.81 14.13 -32.60
CA ASP A 370 -13.13 15.26 -33.28
C ASP A 370 -14.05 15.94 -34.31
N LEU A 371 -14.83 15.16 -35.05
CA LEU A 371 -15.82 15.67 -36.01
C LEU A 371 -16.92 16.47 -35.33
N ALA A 372 -17.48 15.96 -34.24
CA ALA A 372 -18.52 16.61 -33.48
C ALA A 372 -18.03 17.93 -32.86
N LEU A 373 -16.78 17.94 -32.38
CA LEU A 373 -16.15 19.17 -31.88
C LEU A 373 -15.94 20.18 -33.02
N SER A 374 -15.51 19.74 -34.19
CA SER A 374 -15.37 20.62 -35.37
C SER A 374 -16.68 21.25 -35.77
N GLU A 375 -17.75 20.48 -35.81
CA GLU A 375 -19.09 20.95 -36.12
C GLU A 375 -19.59 21.95 -35.07
N MET A 376 -19.42 21.64 -33.77
CA MET A 376 -19.77 22.55 -32.67
C MET A 376 -19.03 23.88 -32.77
N MET A 377 -17.77 23.88 -33.21
CA MET A 377 -16.93 25.07 -33.41
C MET A 377 -17.10 25.70 -34.80
N CYS A 378 -18.06 25.23 -35.59
CA CYS A 378 -18.30 25.70 -36.96
C CYS A 378 -17.03 25.65 -37.83
N ASP A 379 -16.22 24.58 -37.74
CA ASP A 379 -14.93 24.40 -38.41
C ASP A 379 -13.94 25.54 -38.13
N GLY A 380 -14.03 26.18 -36.97
CA GLY A 380 -13.23 27.34 -36.59
C GLY A 380 -13.67 28.67 -37.23
N LYS A 381 -14.82 28.74 -37.91
CA LYS A 381 -15.35 29.95 -38.52
C LYS A 381 -15.98 30.93 -37.51
N GLY A 382 -16.30 30.41 -36.33
CA GLY A 382 -16.83 31.15 -35.22
C GLY A 382 -18.24 30.70 -34.81
N GLY A 383 -18.46 30.62 -33.54
CA GLY A 383 -19.66 30.31 -32.78
C GLY A 383 -19.28 30.43 -31.33
N LEU A 384 -20.23 30.44 -30.41
CA LEU A 384 -19.95 30.47 -28.98
C LEU A 384 -19.07 31.67 -28.56
N TRP A 385 -19.28 32.84 -29.11
CA TRP A 385 -18.43 34.04 -28.93
C TRP A 385 -18.24 34.50 -27.48
N GLY A 386 -19.20 34.14 -26.60
CA GLY A 386 -19.22 34.48 -25.18
C GLY A 386 -18.41 33.51 -24.31
N LEU A 387 -17.98 32.35 -24.85
CA LEU A 387 -17.50 31.21 -24.08
C LEU A 387 -16.20 31.54 -23.33
N GLN A 388 -16.22 31.35 -22.02
CA GLN A 388 -15.08 31.54 -21.12
C GLN A 388 -14.52 30.22 -20.62
N THR A 389 -15.38 29.20 -20.42
CA THR A 389 -14.98 27.87 -19.93
C THR A 389 -15.62 26.79 -20.79
N LEU A 390 -14.80 25.89 -21.28
CA LEU A 390 -15.18 24.68 -22.00
C LEU A 390 -14.60 23.46 -21.35
N ASN A 391 -15.46 22.58 -20.87
CA ASN A 391 -15.09 21.27 -20.39
C ASN A 391 -15.66 20.20 -21.33
N ILE A 392 -14.77 19.46 -21.99
CA ILE A 392 -15.07 18.33 -22.89
C ILE A 392 -14.27 17.10 -22.46
N SER A 393 -13.99 17.00 -21.17
CA SER A 393 -13.26 15.87 -20.61
C SER A 393 -14.07 14.57 -20.66
N ARG A 394 -13.39 13.42 -20.60
CA ARG A 394 -14.04 12.09 -20.65
C ARG A 394 -14.94 11.90 -21.85
N ASN A 395 -14.44 12.20 -23.03
CA ASN A 395 -15.10 12.02 -24.31
C ASN A 395 -14.28 11.10 -25.22
N HIS A 396 -14.55 11.10 -26.51
CA HIS A 396 -13.87 10.25 -27.50
C HIS A 396 -13.01 11.04 -28.49
N LEU A 397 -12.43 12.15 -28.03
CA LEU A 397 -11.53 12.95 -28.86
C LEU A 397 -10.21 12.21 -29.04
N GLN A 398 -9.67 12.24 -30.26
CA GLN A 398 -8.44 11.54 -30.65
C GLN A 398 -7.32 12.48 -31.08
N SER A 399 -7.63 13.73 -31.39
CA SER A 399 -6.66 14.74 -31.83
C SER A 399 -6.92 16.13 -31.25
N ILE A 400 -5.85 16.90 -31.08
CA ILE A 400 -5.93 18.30 -30.66
C ILE A 400 -5.90 19.18 -31.92
N ASN A 401 -7.05 19.70 -32.32
CA ASN A 401 -7.14 20.70 -33.37
C ASN A 401 -7.36 22.10 -32.78
N SER A 402 -6.29 22.76 -32.39
CA SER A 402 -6.34 24.08 -31.75
C SER A 402 -6.94 25.18 -32.62
N LYS A 403 -6.95 25.01 -33.95
CA LYS A 403 -7.56 25.98 -34.88
C LYS A 403 -9.04 26.18 -34.63
N LEU A 404 -9.73 25.19 -34.08
CA LEU A 404 -11.14 25.26 -33.74
C LEU A 404 -11.44 26.32 -32.68
N PHE A 405 -10.47 26.62 -31.82
CA PHE A 405 -10.63 27.56 -30.69
C PHE A 405 -10.17 28.99 -31.02
N THR A 406 -9.57 29.23 -32.15
CA THR A 406 -8.92 30.53 -32.48
C THR A 406 -9.86 31.74 -32.44
N LYS A 407 -11.16 31.57 -32.65
CA LYS A 407 -12.18 32.62 -32.61
C LYS A 407 -12.87 32.77 -31.26
N LEU A 408 -12.46 31.98 -30.25
CA LEU A 408 -13.02 32.10 -28.91
C LEU A 408 -12.19 33.06 -28.06
N ASP A 409 -12.25 34.35 -28.39
CA ASP A 409 -11.40 35.38 -27.78
C ASP A 409 -11.62 35.56 -26.26
N LYS A 410 -12.69 35.00 -25.70
CA LYS A 410 -13.00 35.03 -24.27
C LYS A 410 -12.66 33.74 -23.54
N LEU A 411 -12.23 32.69 -24.26
CA LEU A 411 -11.96 31.37 -23.66
C LEU A 411 -10.73 31.42 -22.74
N LYS A 412 -10.98 31.22 -21.44
CA LYS A 412 -9.95 31.21 -20.39
C LYS A 412 -9.56 29.80 -19.95
N ASN A 413 -10.57 28.91 -19.84
CA ASN A 413 -10.42 27.59 -19.27
C ASN A 413 -10.86 26.54 -20.29
N LEU A 414 -9.96 25.59 -20.56
CA LEU A 414 -10.24 24.46 -21.45
C LEU A 414 -9.81 23.16 -20.77
N ASP A 415 -10.79 22.28 -20.52
CA ASP A 415 -10.55 20.94 -20.03
C ASP A 415 -10.85 19.91 -21.14
N MET A 416 -9.81 19.19 -21.56
CA MET A 416 -9.89 18.12 -22.54
C MET A 416 -9.41 16.77 -21.94
N SER A 417 -9.25 16.70 -20.63
CA SER A 417 -8.69 15.56 -19.93
C SER A 417 -9.47 14.26 -20.18
N ARG A 418 -8.79 13.12 -19.94
CA ARG A 418 -9.42 11.79 -20.05
C ARG A 418 -10.07 11.52 -21.42
N ASN A 419 -9.46 12.05 -22.48
CA ASN A 419 -9.70 11.68 -23.86
C ASN A 419 -8.61 10.75 -24.38
N VAL A 420 -8.59 10.38 -25.64
CA VAL A 420 -7.66 9.39 -26.19
C VAL A 420 -6.68 10.02 -27.17
N PHE A 421 -5.87 10.96 -26.68
CA PHE A 421 -4.83 11.58 -27.50
C PHE A 421 -3.53 10.82 -27.40
N HIS A 422 -3.03 10.30 -28.48
CA HIS A 422 -1.72 9.62 -28.48
C HIS A 422 -0.53 10.55 -28.70
N SER A 423 -0.75 11.69 -29.33
CA SER A 423 0.29 12.66 -29.63
C SER A 423 -0.26 14.08 -29.72
N MET A 424 0.61 15.06 -29.48
CA MET A 424 0.32 16.47 -29.70
C MET A 424 0.90 16.92 -31.05
N PRO A 425 0.22 17.83 -31.78
CA PRO A 425 0.79 18.46 -32.97
C PRO A 425 2.00 19.32 -32.62
N GLU A 426 2.89 19.56 -33.56
CA GLU A 426 4.07 20.41 -33.36
C GLU A 426 3.72 21.91 -33.36
N THR A 427 2.72 22.30 -34.10
CA THR A 427 2.25 23.71 -34.19
C THR A 427 0.79 23.85 -33.84
N CYS A 428 0.48 24.85 -33.04
CA CYS A 428 -0.88 25.13 -32.58
C CYS A 428 -1.23 26.62 -32.66
N TYR A 429 -2.52 26.85 -32.71
CA TYR A 429 -3.13 28.19 -32.73
C TYR A 429 -4.17 28.28 -31.60
N TRP A 430 -3.76 28.77 -30.45
CA TRP A 430 -4.62 28.93 -29.31
C TRP A 430 -5.13 30.36 -29.19
N PRO A 431 -6.34 30.59 -28.59
CA PRO A 431 -6.78 31.93 -28.30
C PRO A 431 -5.87 32.59 -27.25
N PRO A 432 -5.55 33.87 -27.38
CA PRO A 432 -4.65 34.60 -26.47
C PRO A 432 -5.19 34.72 -25.04
N SER A 433 -6.49 34.52 -24.85
CA SER A 433 -7.18 34.56 -23.56
C SER A 433 -6.98 33.28 -22.71
N LEU A 434 -6.48 32.19 -23.31
CA LEU A 434 -6.41 30.88 -22.63
C LEU A 434 -5.40 30.91 -21.47
N GLN A 435 -5.87 30.59 -20.28
CA GLN A 435 -5.09 30.61 -19.04
C GLN A 435 -4.99 29.25 -18.37
N LEU A 436 -6.01 28.39 -18.48
CA LEU A 436 -6.05 27.07 -17.92
C LEU A 436 -6.22 26.03 -19.05
N LEU A 437 -5.33 25.07 -19.08
CA LEU A 437 -5.41 23.94 -20.00
C LEU A 437 -5.22 22.63 -19.23
N ASN A 438 -6.21 21.76 -19.27
CA ASN A 438 -6.17 20.43 -18.66
C ASN A 438 -6.07 19.36 -19.75
N LEU A 439 -4.93 18.66 -19.79
CA LEU A 439 -4.61 17.55 -20.70
C LEU A 439 -4.26 16.31 -19.90
N SER A 440 -4.83 16.14 -18.70
CA SER A 440 -4.51 14.99 -17.85
C SER A 440 -5.15 13.70 -18.35
N SER A 441 -4.51 12.57 -18.07
CA SER A 441 -5.05 11.23 -18.39
C SER A 441 -5.36 11.03 -19.88
N MET A 442 -4.45 11.39 -20.78
CA MET A 442 -4.63 11.35 -22.24
C MET A 442 -3.67 10.41 -22.96
N TYR A 443 -2.86 9.63 -22.21
CA TYR A 443 -1.83 8.73 -22.74
C TYR A 443 -0.68 9.43 -23.51
N LEU A 444 -0.47 10.71 -23.29
CA LEU A 444 0.61 11.48 -23.95
C LEU A 444 1.98 10.97 -23.50
N THR A 445 2.83 10.67 -24.46
CA THR A 445 4.24 10.28 -24.22
C THR A 445 5.21 11.46 -24.31
N LYS A 446 4.83 12.52 -25.00
CA LYS A 446 5.61 13.75 -25.20
C LYS A 446 4.64 14.94 -25.28
N VAL A 447 5.03 16.05 -24.67
CA VAL A 447 4.40 17.35 -24.89
C VAL A 447 5.27 18.13 -25.86
N THR A 448 4.64 18.73 -26.85
CA THR A 448 5.31 19.55 -27.86
C THR A 448 5.24 21.04 -27.51
N HIS A 449 5.90 21.90 -28.28
CA HIS A 449 5.80 23.36 -28.16
C HIS A 449 4.40 23.91 -28.52
N CYS A 450 3.45 23.05 -28.79
CA CYS A 450 2.05 23.34 -29.05
C CYS A 450 1.26 23.72 -27.77
N LEU A 451 1.88 24.41 -26.82
CA LEU A 451 1.21 24.94 -25.64
C LEU A 451 1.10 26.47 -25.73
N PRO A 452 -0.04 27.08 -25.30
CA PRO A 452 -0.15 28.52 -25.29
C PRO A 452 0.78 29.14 -24.24
N VAL A 453 1.57 30.10 -24.65
CA VAL A 453 2.50 30.81 -23.74
C VAL A 453 1.79 31.62 -22.65
N THR A 454 0.50 31.93 -22.84
CA THR A 454 -0.35 32.68 -21.90
C THR A 454 -0.83 31.85 -20.71
N LEU A 455 -0.55 30.54 -20.68
CA LEU A 455 -1.01 29.65 -19.62
C LEU A 455 -0.53 30.10 -18.25
N ARG A 456 -1.46 30.01 -17.29
CA ARG A 456 -1.23 30.16 -15.86
C ARG A 456 -1.32 28.83 -15.15
N ILE A 457 -2.24 27.97 -15.56
CA ILE A 457 -2.48 26.65 -14.97
C ILE A 457 -2.40 25.61 -16.08
N LEU A 458 -1.54 24.62 -15.88
CA LEU A 458 -1.40 23.47 -16.77
C LEU A 458 -1.47 22.18 -15.98
N ASP A 459 -2.40 21.31 -16.36
CA ASP A 459 -2.47 19.94 -15.85
C ASP A 459 -2.18 18.96 -16.99
N VAL A 460 -1.05 18.26 -16.87
CA VAL A 460 -0.64 17.12 -17.73
C VAL A 460 -0.43 15.85 -16.92
N SER A 461 -1.08 15.75 -15.80
CA SER A 461 -0.97 14.61 -14.90
C SER A 461 -1.52 13.31 -15.51
N LYS A 462 -1.09 12.17 -14.96
CA LYS A 462 -1.56 10.82 -15.38
C LYS A 462 -1.39 10.57 -16.88
N ASN A 463 -0.24 10.94 -17.42
CA ASN A 463 0.21 10.64 -18.76
C ASN A 463 1.43 9.70 -18.72
N ALA A 464 2.15 9.55 -19.81
CA ALA A 464 3.37 8.74 -19.91
C ALA A 464 4.63 9.57 -20.20
N LEU A 465 4.67 10.81 -19.71
CA LEU A 465 5.74 11.76 -19.98
C LEU A 465 7.04 11.36 -19.29
N ILE A 466 8.13 11.33 -20.03
CA ILE A 466 9.49 11.04 -19.53
C ILE A 466 10.25 12.34 -19.26
N VAL A 467 9.98 13.38 -20.03
CA VAL A 467 10.62 14.70 -19.95
C VAL A 467 9.57 15.77 -20.15
N PHE A 468 9.72 16.89 -19.43
CA PHE A 468 8.90 18.07 -19.60
C PHE A 468 9.76 19.34 -19.55
N ASN A 469 10.12 19.87 -20.73
CA ASN A 469 11.00 21.04 -20.90
C ASN A 469 10.39 22.03 -21.88
N ILE A 470 9.22 22.56 -21.55
CA ILE A 470 8.51 23.57 -22.36
C ILE A 470 8.58 24.92 -21.65
N GLN A 471 8.98 25.96 -22.36
CA GLN A 471 9.04 27.31 -21.79
C GLN A 471 7.65 27.92 -21.64
N LEU A 472 7.23 28.18 -20.40
CA LEU A 472 5.93 28.76 -20.03
C LEU A 472 6.12 29.90 -19.01
N PRO A 473 6.47 31.10 -19.44
CA PRO A 473 6.94 32.18 -18.56
C PRO A 473 5.85 32.75 -17.66
N PHE A 474 4.57 32.54 -17.96
CA PHE A 474 3.43 33.02 -17.16
C PHE A 474 2.81 31.94 -16.27
N LEU A 475 3.32 30.70 -16.33
CA LEU A 475 2.77 29.57 -15.58
C LEU A 475 2.93 29.79 -14.08
N THR A 476 1.83 29.68 -13.34
CA THR A 476 1.77 29.76 -11.88
C THR A 476 1.56 28.42 -11.21
N GLU A 477 0.89 27.50 -11.90
CA GLU A 477 0.57 26.17 -11.37
C GLU A 477 0.84 25.10 -12.43
N LEU A 478 1.64 24.08 -12.06
CA LEU A 478 1.95 22.94 -12.91
C LEU A 478 1.60 21.64 -12.17
N TYR A 479 0.65 20.91 -12.73
CA TYR A 479 0.25 19.57 -12.28
C TYR A 479 0.77 18.53 -13.28
N ILE A 480 1.74 17.70 -12.86
CA ILE A 480 2.40 16.72 -13.70
C ILE A 480 2.54 15.37 -12.99
N SER A 481 1.65 15.11 -12.02
CA SER A 481 1.63 13.89 -11.22
C SER A 481 1.35 12.64 -12.07
N GLY A 482 1.80 11.46 -11.62
CA GLY A 482 1.48 10.20 -12.29
C GLY A 482 2.04 10.08 -13.69
N ASN A 483 3.25 10.55 -13.93
CA ASN A 483 4.02 10.41 -15.16
C ASN A 483 5.27 9.52 -14.95
N LYS A 484 6.25 9.60 -15.82
CA LYS A 484 7.51 8.83 -15.77
C LYS A 484 8.74 9.74 -15.69
N LEU A 485 8.61 10.90 -15.08
CA LEU A 485 9.70 11.86 -14.94
C LEU A 485 10.72 11.37 -13.91
N SER A 486 11.99 11.38 -14.28
CA SER A 486 13.11 11.02 -13.38
C SER A 486 13.74 12.21 -12.66
N CYS A 487 13.45 13.43 -13.09
CA CYS A 487 13.93 14.68 -12.50
C CYS A 487 12.86 15.76 -12.54
N LEU A 488 13.04 16.80 -11.73
CA LEU A 488 12.21 18.00 -11.81
C LEU A 488 12.43 18.70 -13.16
N PRO A 489 11.39 19.33 -13.73
CA PRO A 489 11.53 20.24 -14.87
C PRO A 489 12.49 21.38 -14.55
N ASP A 490 13.16 21.96 -15.56
CA ASP A 490 14.06 23.10 -15.35
C ASP A 490 13.29 24.33 -14.88
N GLY A 491 13.50 24.75 -13.62
CA GLY A 491 12.77 25.86 -12.99
C GLY A 491 12.95 27.23 -13.70
N ARG A 492 14.05 27.39 -14.46
CA ARG A 492 14.30 28.62 -15.22
C ARG A 492 13.27 28.84 -16.34
N LEU A 493 12.61 27.77 -16.79
CA LEU A 493 11.55 27.85 -17.81
C LEU A 493 10.23 28.36 -17.23
N TYR A 494 10.08 28.41 -15.89
CA TYR A 494 8.85 28.73 -15.16
C TYR A 494 9.09 29.82 -14.09
N PRO A 495 9.49 31.02 -14.43
CA PRO A 495 9.92 32.06 -13.46
C PRO A 495 8.81 32.50 -12.49
N ARG A 496 7.53 32.24 -12.83
CA ARG A 496 6.37 32.63 -12.01
C ARG A 496 5.68 31.44 -11.34
N LEU A 497 6.25 30.24 -11.38
CA LEU A 497 5.65 29.04 -10.85
C LEU A 497 5.54 29.12 -9.33
N VAL A 498 4.33 29.00 -8.81
CA VAL A 498 3.98 29.06 -7.38
C VAL A 498 3.69 27.66 -6.84
N VAL A 499 2.99 26.84 -7.63
CA VAL A 499 2.59 25.46 -7.26
C VAL A 499 3.16 24.46 -8.25
N LEU A 500 3.88 23.47 -7.75
CA LEU A 500 4.35 22.33 -8.52
C LEU A 500 3.87 21.03 -7.88
N SER A 501 3.00 20.29 -8.56
CA SER A 501 2.54 18.97 -8.13
C SER A 501 3.09 17.89 -9.08
N ILE A 502 4.03 17.08 -8.56
CA ILE A 502 4.76 16.04 -9.29
C ILE A 502 4.81 14.68 -8.56
N PRO A 503 3.82 14.33 -7.72
CA PRO A 503 3.82 13.04 -7.06
C PRO A 503 3.63 11.88 -8.06
N LYS A 504 3.96 10.66 -7.62
CA LYS A 504 3.81 9.44 -8.44
C LYS A 504 4.54 9.53 -9.79
N ASN A 505 5.80 9.92 -9.74
CA ASN A 505 6.74 9.89 -10.85
C ASN A 505 7.94 8.98 -10.51
N GLY A 506 9.03 9.10 -11.24
CA GLY A 506 10.28 8.37 -11.00
C GLY A 506 11.38 9.24 -10.39
N LEU A 507 11.06 10.28 -9.62
CA LEU A 507 12.05 11.16 -9.01
C LEU A 507 12.90 10.38 -8.00
N GLN A 508 14.22 10.45 -8.16
CA GLN A 508 15.15 9.75 -7.27
C GLN A 508 15.71 10.64 -6.17
N THR A 509 15.80 11.95 -6.40
CA THR A 509 16.34 12.91 -5.44
C THR A 509 15.78 14.31 -5.66
N LEU A 510 15.80 15.10 -4.60
CA LEU A 510 15.59 16.54 -4.62
C LEU A 510 16.82 17.19 -3.98
N SER A 511 17.28 18.29 -4.53
CA SER A 511 18.44 19.02 -4.01
C SER A 511 18.19 20.53 -3.98
N SER A 512 18.96 21.22 -3.16
CA SER A 512 18.98 22.68 -3.08
C SER A 512 19.23 23.33 -4.45
N ASP A 513 20.16 22.80 -5.22
CA ASP A 513 20.57 23.38 -6.51
C ASP A 513 19.43 23.36 -7.53
N VAL A 514 18.61 22.33 -7.51
CA VAL A 514 17.45 22.21 -8.39
C VAL A 514 16.33 23.14 -7.91
N LEU A 515 16.05 23.19 -6.60
CA LEU A 515 14.99 24.05 -6.05
C LEU A 515 15.32 25.54 -6.15
N ASN A 516 16.59 25.92 -6.09
CA ASN A 516 17.04 27.30 -6.30
C ASN A 516 16.74 27.86 -7.70
N GLN A 517 16.41 27.02 -8.66
CA GLN A 517 16.01 27.49 -10.00
C GLN A 517 14.59 28.03 -10.04
N TYR A 518 13.79 27.73 -8.99
CA TYR A 518 12.40 28.17 -8.91
C TYR A 518 12.25 29.42 -8.02
N ASN A 519 12.22 30.59 -8.63
CA ASN A 519 12.23 31.86 -7.90
C ASN A 519 10.95 32.17 -7.11
N SER A 520 9.82 31.61 -7.53
CA SER A 520 8.49 31.96 -7.01
C SER A 520 7.76 30.81 -6.35
N LEU A 521 8.38 29.61 -6.28
CA LEU A 521 7.73 28.39 -5.80
C LEU A 521 7.39 28.50 -4.30
N LYS A 522 6.13 28.25 -3.96
CA LYS A 522 5.60 28.25 -2.59
C LYS A 522 5.08 26.90 -2.15
N SER A 523 4.50 26.12 -3.07
CA SER A 523 3.96 24.81 -2.79
C SER A 523 4.61 23.76 -3.70
N LEU A 524 5.15 22.70 -3.08
CA LEU A 524 5.71 21.55 -3.78
C LEU A 524 5.08 20.26 -3.25
N GLU A 525 4.41 19.55 -4.12
CA GLU A 525 3.94 18.19 -3.87
C GLU A 525 4.76 17.23 -4.70
N ALA A 526 5.60 16.42 -4.06
CA ALA A 526 6.46 15.46 -4.74
C ALA A 526 6.49 14.08 -4.05
N GLY A 527 5.50 13.76 -3.23
CA GLY A 527 5.37 12.48 -2.56
C GLY A 527 5.19 11.29 -3.51
N ALA A 528 5.26 10.08 -2.98
CA ALA A 528 5.06 8.84 -3.72
C ALA A 528 5.93 8.70 -4.99
N ASN A 529 7.18 9.14 -4.93
CA ASN A 529 8.21 8.92 -5.95
C ASN A 529 9.18 7.81 -5.52
N THR A 530 10.19 7.49 -6.34
CA THR A 530 11.18 6.43 -6.10
C THR A 530 12.47 7.00 -5.51
N TYR A 531 12.40 7.55 -4.31
CA TYR A 531 13.52 8.27 -3.71
C TYR A 531 14.67 7.37 -3.27
N VAL A 532 15.88 7.75 -3.66
CA VAL A 532 17.12 7.22 -3.10
C VAL A 532 17.42 8.01 -1.83
N CYS A 533 17.09 7.45 -0.67
CA CYS A 533 17.26 8.10 0.62
C CYS A 533 18.73 8.04 1.08
N SER A 534 19.57 8.82 0.41
CA SER A 534 20.92 9.09 0.93
C SER A 534 20.86 9.94 2.19
N CYS A 535 21.93 9.95 2.95
CA CYS A 535 22.01 10.76 4.17
C CYS A 535 21.83 12.26 3.89
N ASP A 536 22.39 12.72 2.78
CA ASP A 536 22.27 14.12 2.35
C ASP A 536 20.82 14.45 1.96
N PHE A 537 20.16 13.54 1.24
CA PHE A 537 18.76 13.71 0.87
C PHE A 537 17.84 13.75 2.10
N VAL A 538 18.01 12.80 3.04
CA VAL A 538 17.21 12.77 4.28
C VAL A 538 17.46 14.00 5.13
N ALA A 539 18.70 14.45 5.23
CA ALA A 539 19.06 15.66 5.95
C ALA A 539 18.45 16.91 5.31
N PHE A 540 18.53 17.01 3.98
CA PHE A 540 17.93 18.08 3.20
C PHE A 540 16.41 18.14 3.40
N MET A 541 15.70 17.05 3.23
CA MET A 541 14.25 17.01 3.37
C MET A 541 13.76 17.36 4.78
N ARG A 542 14.56 17.06 5.82
CA ARG A 542 14.16 17.31 7.22
C ARG A 542 14.52 18.70 7.72
N ARG A 543 15.65 19.27 7.28
CA ARG A 543 16.18 20.51 7.82
C ARG A 543 16.08 21.67 6.84
N ASP A 544 16.51 21.43 5.60
CA ASP A 544 16.76 22.51 4.67
C ASP A 544 15.51 22.91 3.87
N LEU A 545 14.57 21.95 3.65
CA LEU A 545 13.32 22.24 2.93
C LEU A 545 12.51 23.34 3.63
N THR A 546 12.57 23.42 4.97
CA THR A 546 11.91 24.46 5.76
C THR A 546 12.49 25.86 5.54
N HIS A 547 13.76 25.98 5.14
CA HIS A 547 14.41 27.25 4.84
C HIS A 547 13.90 27.89 3.53
N TYR A 548 13.44 27.07 2.58
CA TYR A 548 12.96 27.55 1.29
C TYR A 548 11.57 28.22 1.36
N ARG A 549 10.90 28.26 2.52
CA ARG A 549 9.51 28.73 2.67
C ARG A 549 8.54 28.01 1.72
N ILE A 550 8.91 26.82 1.27
CA ILE A 550 8.09 25.99 0.42
C ILE A 550 7.21 25.13 1.35
N THR A 551 5.91 25.26 1.24
CA THR A 551 4.99 24.37 1.94
C THR A 551 4.87 23.06 1.15
N THR A 552 5.01 21.94 1.84
CA THR A 552 4.65 20.64 1.31
C THR A 552 3.25 20.31 1.82
N GLU A 553 2.24 20.41 0.98
CA GLU A 553 0.87 20.03 1.34
C GLU A 553 0.78 18.52 1.58
N ASP A 554 1.54 17.73 0.81
CA ASP A 554 1.79 16.33 1.09
C ASP A 554 2.78 16.20 2.26
N LYS A 555 2.31 15.74 3.40
CA LYS A 555 3.13 15.54 4.60
C LYS A 555 4.37 14.72 4.26
N LEU A 556 5.52 14.97 4.91
CA LEU A 556 6.78 14.21 4.74
C LEU A 556 6.60 12.68 4.82
N LYS A 557 5.50 12.21 5.38
CA LYS A 557 5.11 10.79 5.41
C LYS A 557 4.83 10.21 4.03
N SER A 558 4.47 11.02 3.03
CA SER A 558 4.23 10.58 1.65
C SER A 558 5.52 10.40 0.83
N TYR A 559 6.66 10.88 1.33
CA TYR A 559 7.97 10.70 0.71
C TYR A 559 8.58 9.39 1.19
N ILE A 560 8.46 8.35 0.39
CA ILE A 560 8.84 6.98 0.74
C ILE A 560 10.18 6.66 0.10
N CYS A 561 11.09 6.06 0.88
CA CYS A 561 12.38 5.59 0.41
C CYS A 561 12.24 4.30 -0.39
N ASP A 562 12.78 4.26 -1.62
CA ASP A 562 12.89 3.05 -2.44
C ASP A 562 14.24 2.35 -2.23
N SER A 563 15.28 3.11 -1.93
CA SER A 563 16.61 2.60 -1.59
C SER A 563 17.30 3.52 -0.58
N PRO A 564 18.33 3.04 0.16
CA PRO A 564 18.82 1.66 0.26
C PRO A 564 17.87 0.73 1.03
N ASP A 565 18.11 -0.59 0.94
CA ASP A 565 17.24 -1.63 1.54
C ASP A 565 16.96 -1.43 3.04
N ALA A 566 17.90 -0.87 3.80
CA ALA A 566 17.76 -0.58 5.24
C ALA A 566 16.57 0.35 5.57
N VAL A 567 16.20 1.23 4.65
CA VAL A 567 15.11 2.20 4.83
C VAL A 567 14.01 2.06 3.78
N ARG A 568 14.08 1.06 2.93
CA ARG A 568 13.08 0.80 1.89
C ARG A 568 11.68 0.69 2.47
N GLY A 569 10.72 1.38 1.86
CA GLY A 569 9.33 1.43 2.31
C GLY A 569 9.08 2.32 3.53
N LYS A 570 10.11 2.91 4.14
CA LYS A 570 9.93 3.88 5.23
C LYS A 570 9.78 5.29 4.69
N SER A 571 9.03 6.12 5.40
CA SER A 571 8.96 7.53 5.04
C SER A 571 10.28 8.24 5.34
N VAL A 572 10.58 9.30 4.61
CA VAL A 572 11.75 10.16 4.88
C VAL A 572 11.71 10.72 6.30
N ALA A 573 10.51 10.94 6.86
CA ALA A 573 10.35 11.37 8.25
C ALA A 573 10.88 10.34 9.24
N ASP A 574 10.70 9.04 8.95
CA ASP A 574 11.04 7.92 9.83
C ASP A 574 12.37 7.24 9.44
N ALA A 575 12.92 7.54 8.27
CA ALA A 575 14.15 6.93 7.76
C ALA A 575 15.33 7.27 8.66
N ARG A 576 15.92 6.29 9.33
CA ARG A 576 17.14 6.43 10.12
C ARG A 576 18.23 5.62 9.46
N LEU A 577 19.21 6.30 8.91
CA LEU A 577 20.42 5.72 8.34
C LEU A 577 21.50 5.64 9.40
N SER A 578 22.24 4.54 9.44
CA SER A 578 23.40 4.38 10.33
C SER A 578 24.58 5.23 9.83
N VAL A 579 25.51 5.53 10.72
CA VAL A 579 26.74 6.27 10.38
C VAL A 579 27.53 5.53 9.29
N PHE A 580 27.47 4.21 9.28
CA PHE A 580 28.14 3.38 8.28
C PHE A 580 27.52 3.50 6.89
N GLU A 581 26.22 3.67 6.81
CA GLU A 581 25.50 3.88 5.53
C GLU A 581 25.72 5.30 5.00
N CYS A 582 25.89 6.27 5.91
CA CYS A 582 26.17 7.66 5.53
C CYS A 582 27.59 7.87 5.03
N HIS A 583 28.55 7.11 5.55
CA HIS A 583 29.96 7.25 5.23
C HIS A 583 30.54 5.92 4.71
N THR A 584 30.00 5.44 3.61
CA THR A 584 30.39 4.15 3.00
C THR A 584 31.90 4.04 2.73
N ALA A 585 32.55 5.11 2.28
CA ALA A 585 33.98 5.14 2.05
C ALA A 585 34.77 4.96 3.37
N LEU A 586 34.32 5.58 4.43
CA LEU A 586 34.93 5.46 5.76
C LEU A 586 34.67 4.08 6.37
N ALA A 587 33.46 3.54 6.19
CA ALA A 587 33.12 2.19 6.61
C ALA A 587 33.96 1.14 5.88
N PHE A 588 34.14 1.32 4.57
CA PHE A 588 34.95 0.42 3.74
C PHE A 588 36.44 0.50 4.13
N SER A 589 36.97 1.69 4.38
CA SER A 589 38.36 1.86 4.83
C SER A 589 38.60 1.25 6.20
N LEU A 590 37.67 1.41 7.14
CA LEU A 590 37.74 0.77 8.46
C LEU A 590 37.67 -0.75 8.37
N LEU A 591 36.79 -1.27 7.51
CA LEU A 591 36.68 -2.71 7.23
C LEU A 591 37.99 -3.25 6.65
N CYS A 592 38.57 -2.57 5.64
CA CYS A 592 39.86 -2.94 5.05
C CYS A 592 40.98 -2.93 6.07
N LEU A 593 41.05 -1.88 6.92
CA LEU A 593 42.04 -1.81 8.03
C LEU A 593 41.83 -2.95 9.03
N GLY A 594 40.58 -3.26 9.39
CA GLY A 594 40.26 -4.39 10.26
C GLY A 594 40.69 -5.73 9.64
N ILE A 595 40.40 -5.96 8.37
CA ILE A 595 40.83 -7.17 7.66
C ILE A 595 42.36 -7.23 7.63
N LEU A 596 43.06 -6.14 7.33
CA LEU A 596 44.52 -6.06 7.34
C LEU A 596 45.09 -6.38 8.73
N ALA A 597 44.51 -5.83 9.78
CA ALA A 597 44.93 -6.08 11.16
C ALA A 597 44.71 -7.57 11.52
N VAL A 598 43.58 -8.15 11.16
CA VAL A 598 43.31 -9.59 11.36
C VAL A 598 44.31 -10.43 10.56
N PHE A 599 44.59 -10.04 9.30
CA PHE A 599 45.54 -10.75 8.45
C PHE A 599 46.96 -10.72 9.07
N LEU A 600 47.41 -9.57 9.56
CA LEU A 600 48.70 -9.44 10.25
C LEU A 600 48.76 -10.24 11.56
N LEU A 601 47.65 -10.25 12.31
CA LEU A 601 47.53 -11.05 13.53
C LEU A 601 47.59 -12.53 13.23
N VAL A 602 46.83 -12.97 12.23
CA VAL A 602 46.85 -14.38 11.78
C VAL A 602 48.21 -14.79 11.23
N ALA A 603 48.85 -13.90 10.44
CA ALA A 603 50.21 -14.13 9.95
C ALA A 603 51.22 -14.22 11.08
N GLY A 604 51.12 -13.37 12.08
CA GLY A 604 51.93 -13.42 13.31
C GLY A 604 51.72 -14.72 14.11
N LEU A 605 50.46 -15.11 14.28
CA LEU A 605 50.11 -16.39 14.94
C LEU A 605 50.61 -17.56 14.11
N CYS A 606 50.43 -17.55 12.81
CA CYS A 606 50.94 -18.61 11.92
C CYS A 606 52.45 -18.73 11.97
N HIS A 607 53.16 -17.60 12.03
CA HIS A 607 54.61 -17.60 12.22
C HIS A 607 55.01 -18.12 13.62
N ARG A 608 54.33 -17.67 14.68
CA ARG A 608 54.60 -18.09 16.06
C ARG A 608 54.37 -19.56 16.32
N PHE A 609 53.33 -20.14 15.69
CA PHE A 609 52.92 -21.53 15.86
C PHE A 609 53.33 -22.45 14.69
N SER A 610 54.21 -21.95 13.79
CA SER A 610 54.66 -22.74 12.61
C SER A 610 53.54 -23.36 11.80
N VAL A 611 52.41 -22.68 11.73
CA VAL A 611 51.18 -23.17 11.05
C VAL A 611 51.40 -23.48 9.56
N VAL A 612 52.32 -22.72 8.93
CA VAL A 612 52.68 -22.97 7.51
C VAL A 612 53.23 -24.38 7.31
N TRP A 613 53.96 -24.92 8.28
CA TRP A 613 54.47 -26.28 8.24
C TRP A 613 53.28 -27.29 8.30
N TYR A 614 52.33 -27.09 9.20
CA TYR A 614 51.14 -27.93 9.29
C TYR A 614 50.25 -27.89 8.03
N ILE A 615 50.12 -26.72 7.41
CA ILE A 615 49.38 -26.57 6.15
C ILE A 615 50.07 -27.32 5.01
N LYS A 616 51.40 -27.26 4.90
CA LYS A 616 52.17 -28.02 3.91
C LYS A 616 52.00 -29.53 4.13
N MET A 617 51.96 -29.97 5.37
CA MET A 617 51.73 -31.37 5.74
C MET A 617 50.34 -31.84 5.34
N THR A 618 49.28 -31.07 5.68
CA THR A 618 47.92 -31.42 5.30
C THR A 618 47.73 -31.39 3.79
N TRP A 619 48.40 -30.46 3.11
CA TRP A 619 48.34 -30.43 1.64
C TRP A 619 49.03 -31.60 0.97
N ALA A 620 50.20 -32.05 1.47
CA ALA A 620 50.88 -33.23 1.02
C ALA A 620 49.99 -34.47 1.22
N TRP A 621 49.34 -34.54 2.38
CA TRP A 621 48.39 -35.57 2.75
C TRP A 621 47.16 -35.61 1.82
N LEU A 622 46.50 -34.44 1.53
CA LEU A 622 45.41 -34.33 0.58
C LEU A 622 45.81 -34.68 -0.84
N ARG A 623 47.07 -34.41 -1.22
CA ARG A 623 47.64 -34.79 -2.53
C ARG A 623 47.84 -36.30 -2.64
N ALA A 624 48.27 -36.96 -1.55
CA ALA A 624 48.39 -38.41 -1.51
C ALA A 624 47.02 -39.10 -1.66
N MET A 625 45.95 -38.54 -1.07
CA MET A 625 44.60 -39.09 -1.20
C MET A 625 44.02 -39.00 -2.64
N ARG A 626 44.54 -38.13 -3.51
CA ARG A 626 44.10 -37.97 -4.89
C ARG A 626 44.77 -38.88 -5.91
N LYS A 627 45.72 -39.76 -5.46
CA LYS A 627 46.33 -40.78 -6.38
C LYS A 627 45.26 -41.84 -6.69
N PRO A 628 45.10 -42.27 -7.96
CA PRO A 628 44.15 -43.29 -8.33
C PRO A 628 44.52 -44.63 -7.70
N LYS A 629 43.57 -45.34 -7.12
CA LYS A 629 43.72 -46.65 -6.54
C LYS A 629 44.12 -47.63 -7.64
N LEU A 630 45.34 -48.20 -7.57
CA LEU A 630 45.80 -49.29 -8.45
C LEU A 630 45.05 -50.57 -8.09
N LYS A 631 44.42 -51.19 -9.03
CA LYS A 631 43.78 -52.49 -8.94
C LYS A 631 44.86 -53.55 -8.79
N LYS A 632 44.77 -54.41 -7.77
CA LYS A 632 45.68 -55.49 -7.32
C LYS A 632 47.05 -54.99 -6.85
N ARG A 633 47.21 -54.95 -5.53
CA ARG A 633 48.48 -54.63 -4.86
C ARG A 633 49.39 -55.85 -4.85
N GLU A 634 50.44 -55.90 -5.66
CA GLU A 634 51.63 -56.70 -5.35
C GLU A 634 52.43 -55.91 -4.32
N TYR A 635 52.48 -56.42 -3.06
CA TYR A 635 53.31 -55.82 -2.01
C TYR A 635 54.77 -56.15 -2.31
N GLN A 636 55.66 -55.20 -2.28
CA GLN A 636 57.06 -55.28 -2.50
C GLN A 636 57.77 -55.79 -1.26
N TYR A 637 57.21 -55.48 -0.06
CA TYR A 637 57.80 -55.92 1.23
C TYR A 637 56.74 -56.65 2.05
N ASN A 638 57.21 -57.64 2.87
CA ASN A 638 56.31 -58.29 3.82
C ASN A 638 55.96 -57.38 4.98
N ALA A 639 56.92 -56.54 5.45
CA ALA A 639 56.64 -55.53 6.47
C ALA A 639 57.54 -54.30 6.32
N PHE A 640 56.95 -53.13 6.59
CA PHE A 640 57.68 -51.91 6.89
C PHE A 640 57.98 -51.86 8.38
N VAL A 641 59.24 -51.70 8.75
CA VAL A 641 59.67 -51.66 10.16
C VAL A 641 59.88 -50.21 10.59
N SER A 642 59.01 -49.78 11.49
CA SER A 642 59.06 -48.48 12.11
C SER A 642 59.71 -48.61 13.49
N TYR A 643 60.82 -47.90 13.65
CA TYR A 643 61.62 -47.95 14.92
C TYR A 643 62.30 -46.62 15.17
N SER A 644 62.67 -46.39 16.44
CA SER A 644 63.49 -45.27 16.80
C SER A 644 64.96 -45.45 16.37
N GLU A 645 65.61 -44.36 15.89
CA GLU A 645 67.03 -44.42 15.57
C GLU A 645 67.87 -45.02 16.70
N MET A 646 67.51 -44.82 17.92
CA MET A 646 68.17 -45.37 19.11
C MET A 646 68.02 -46.91 19.24
N ASP A 647 66.98 -47.46 18.59
CA ASP A 647 66.72 -48.92 18.65
C ASP A 647 67.23 -49.60 17.40
N SER A 648 67.99 -48.89 16.54
CA SER A 648 68.55 -49.48 15.29
C SER A 648 69.46 -50.62 15.55
N GLY A 649 70.26 -50.61 16.63
CA GLY A 649 71.14 -51.71 17.00
C GLY A 649 70.41 -53.04 17.22
N TRP A 650 69.28 -53.03 17.89
CA TRP A 650 68.45 -54.22 18.08
C TRP A 650 67.78 -54.66 16.75
N VAL A 651 67.27 -53.75 15.97
CA VAL A 651 66.64 -54.04 14.69
C VAL A 651 67.64 -54.68 13.73
N GLU A 652 68.85 -54.14 13.59
CA GLU A 652 69.85 -54.57 12.65
C GLU A 652 70.58 -55.87 13.15
N ALA A 653 70.77 -56.02 14.45
CA ALA A 653 71.49 -57.18 14.97
C ALA A 653 70.59 -58.39 15.22
N TYR A 654 69.33 -58.26 15.55
CA TYR A 654 68.45 -59.32 15.93
C TYR A 654 67.27 -59.52 14.95
N LEU A 655 66.52 -58.44 14.65
CA LEU A 655 65.27 -58.53 13.92
C LEU A 655 65.50 -58.80 12.40
N VAL A 656 66.41 -58.08 11.77
CA VAL A 656 66.70 -58.25 10.34
C VAL A 656 67.28 -59.58 10.00
N PRO A 657 68.34 -60.08 10.69
CA PRO A 657 68.92 -61.41 10.40
C PRO A 657 67.91 -62.54 10.58
N GLU A 658 67.10 -62.43 11.63
CA GLU A 658 66.16 -63.53 11.93
C GLU A 658 64.97 -63.59 10.99
N LEU A 659 64.50 -62.44 10.48
CA LEU A 659 63.35 -62.36 9.58
C LEU A 659 63.74 -62.47 8.10
N GLU A 660 64.87 -61.91 7.69
CA GLU A 660 65.28 -61.88 6.28
C GLU A 660 66.11 -63.15 5.92
N GLN A 661 66.85 -63.74 6.88
CA GLN A 661 67.64 -64.96 6.63
C GLN A 661 66.98 -66.25 7.15
N GLY A 662 65.79 -66.07 7.78
CA GLY A 662 65.01 -67.22 8.29
C GLY A 662 64.22 -67.93 7.16
N GLU A 663 63.65 -69.12 7.53
CA GLU A 663 62.77 -69.87 6.60
C GLU A 663 61.32 -69.75 7.02
N PRO A 664 60.39 -69.20 6.11
CA PRO A 664 60.70 -68.58 4.83
C PRO A 664 61.29 -67.16 5.01
N PRO A 665 62.13 -66.69 4.10
CA PRO A 665 62.76 -65.39 4.18
C PRO A 665 61.67 -64.26 3.93
N LEU A 666 61.67 -63.25 4.80
CA LEU A 666 60.73 -62.13 4.69
C LEU A 666 61.49 -60.92 4.20
N GLN A 667 60.91 -60.18 3.25
CA GLN A 667 61.44 -58.87 2.79
C GLN A 667 60.98 -57.76 3.65
N LEU A 668 61.90 -57.06 4.34
CA LEU A 668 61.61 -55.92 5.18
C LEU A 668 61.96 -54.57 4.51
N CYS A 669 61.19 -53.62 4.76
CA CYS A 669 61.49 -52.23 4.37
C CYS A 669 61.97 -51.45 5.60
N LEU A 670 63.20 -50.90 5.52
CA LEU A 670 63.86 -50.19 6.60
C LEU A 670 64.16 -48.80 6.18
N HIS A 671 63.84 -47.74 7.01
CA HIS A 671 64.08 -46.37 6.62
C HIS A 671 65.50 -46.01 6.31
N LYS A 672 66.52 -46.66 6.97
CA LYS A 672 67.92 -46.39 6.69
C LYS A 672 68.40 -47.02 5.40
N ARG A 673 67.84 -48.09 4.93
CA ARG A 673 68.30 -48.86 3.82
C ARG A 673 67.47 -48.54 2.52
N ASP A 674 66.17 -48.43 2.66
CA ASP A 674 65.26 -48.56 1.51
C ASP A 674 64.58 -47.24 1.18
N PHE A 675 64.77 -46.14 1.97
CA PHE A 675 64.27 -44.86 1.65
C PHE A 675 65.07 -44.14 0.57
N ILE A 676 64.38 -43.46 -0.31
CA ILE A 676 65.01 -42.75 -1.43
C ILE A 676 65.70 -41.48 -0.94
N PRO A 677 67.08 -41.42 -1.09
CA PRO A 677 67.83 -40.25 -0.64
C PRO A 677 67.36 -38.97 -1.36
N GLY A 678 67.16 -37.85 -0.58
CA GLY A 678 66.71 -36.56 -1.11
C GLY A 678 65.22 -36.45 -1.35
N GLY A 679 64.44 -37.49 -1.17
CA GLY A 679 62.97 -37.43 -1.12
C GLY A 679 62.43 -36.86 0.18
N TRP A 680 61.23 -36.35 0.13
CA TRP A 680 60.56 -35.96 1.38
C TRP A 680 60.34 -37.17 2.26
N ILE A 681 60.72 -37.08 3.49
CA ILE A 681 60.68 -38.19 4.44
C ILE A 681 59.27 -38.77 4.61
N LEU A 682 58.26 -37.91 4.55
CA LEU A 682 56.86 -38.30 4.60
C LEU A 682 56.42 -39.09 3.35
N ASP A 683 56.88 -38.68 2.18
CA ASP A 683 56.61 -39.41 0.94
C ASP A 683 57.25 -40.79 0.98
N ASN A 684 58.49 -40.90 1.49
CA ASN A 684 59.17 -42.18 1.69
C ASN A 684 58.43 -43.09 2.68
N ILE A 685 57.94 -42.54 3.81
CA ILE A 685 57.16 -43.29 4.81
C ILE A 685 55.86 -43.79 4.19
N MET A 686 55.14 -42.88 3.48
CA MET A 686 53.90 -43.25 2.84
C MET A 686 54.07 -44.35 1.78
N ASP A 687 55.11 -44.19 0.96
CA ASP A 687 55.45 -45.16 -0.07
C ASP A 687 55.84 -46.50 0.51
N ALA A 688 56.64 -46.48 1.59
CA ALA A 688 57.04 -47.73 2.31
C ALA A 688 55.83 -48.47 2.93
N ILE A 689 54.94 -47.78 3.56
CA ILE A 689 53.71 -48.32 4.12
C ILE A 689 52.77 -48.83 3.00
N GLU A 690 52.68 -48.12 1.87
CA GLU A 690 51.84 -48.51 0.73
C GLU A 690 52.38 -49.80 0.04
N LYS A 691 53.72 -49.96 -0.05
CA LYS A 691 54.40 -51.11 -0.66
C LYS A 691 54.57 -52.25 0.25
N SER A 692 54.28 -52.16 1.53
CA SER A 692 54.43 -53.25 2.53
C SER A 692 53.12 -53.91 2.89
N HIS A 693 53.11 -55.23 3.07
CA HIS A 693 51.93 -55.96 3.47
C HIS A 693 51.53 -55.63 4.92
N ARG A 694 52.49 -55.47 5.83
CA ARG A 694 52.30 -55.11 7.25
C ARG A 694 53.14 -53.90 7.61
N THR A 695 52.75 -53.23 8.71
CA THR A 695 53.60 -52.22 9.36
C THR A 695 53.96 -52.78 10.78
N LEU A 696 55.23 -53.04 11.00
CA LEU A 696 55.76 -53.51 12.28
C LEU A 696 56.29 -52.30 13.08
N PHE A 697 55.67 -52.02 14.19
CA PHE A 697 56.15 -50.99 15.13
C PHE A 697 57.00 -51.65 16.22
N VAL A 698 58.25 -51.22 16.33
CA VAL A 698 59.16 -51.58 17.42
C VAL A 698 59.08 -50.48 18.48
N LEU A 699 58.40 -50.79 19.56
CA LEU A 699 58.10 -49.86 20.61
C LEU A 699 59.09 -49.89 21.76
N SER A 700 59.73 -48.78 22.03
CA SER A 700 60.59 -48.53 23.17
C SER A 700 60.25 -47.14 23.77
N GLN A 701 60.82 -46.75 24.93
CA GLN A 701 60.69 -45.47 25.46
C GLN A 701 61.28 -44.36 24.54
N HIS A 702 62.27 -44.72 23.74
CA HIS A 702 62.88 -43.88 22.71
C HIS A 702 61.91 -43.63 21.56
N PHE A 703 61.22 -44.70 21.14
CA PHE A 703 60.19 -44.61 20.12
C PHE A 703 59.07 -43.70 20.53
N VAL A 704 58.51 -43.81 21.73
CA VAL A 704 57.43 -43.01 22.25
C VAL A 704 57.77 -41.51 22.38
N ARG A 705 59.06 -41.17 22.56
CA ARG A 705 59.57 -39.78 22.66
C ARG A 705 59.90 -39.19 21.31
N SER A 706 59.99 -39.95 20.25
CA SER A 706 60.31 -39.46 18.90
C SER A 706 59.13 -38.79 18.21
N GLU A 707 59.35 -37.57 17.66
CA GLU A 707 58.33 -36.89 16.90
C GLU A 707 57.98 -37.55 15.57
N TRP A 708 58.88 -38.34 15.02
CA TRP A 708 58.68 -39.07 13.76
C TRP A 708 57.63 -40.16 13.89
N CYS A 709 57.61 -40.83 14.95
CA CYS A 709 56.67 -41.93 15.25
C CYS A 709 55.21 -41.44 15.24
N LYS A 710 54.97 -40.19 15.47
CA LYS A 710 53.62 -39.58 15.36
C LYS A 710 53.08 -39.65 13.94
N TYR A 711 53.89 -39.34 12.95
CA TYR A 711 53.46 -39.28 11.54
C TYR A 711 53.26 -40.68 10.94
N GLU A 712 54.16 -41.59 11.23
CA GLU A 712 54.06 -42.99 10.82
C GLU A 712 52.82 -43.63 11.40
N LEU A 713 52.56 -43.42 12.66
CA LEU A 713 51.39 -43.92 13.34
C LEU A 713 50.09 -43.29 12.84
N ASP A 714 50.07 -41.98 12.59
CA ASP A 714 48.90 -41.26 12.11
C ASP A 714 48.51 -41.69 10.70
N TYR A 715 49.50 -41.92 9.82
CA TYR A 715 49.24 -42.41 8.46
C TYR A 715 48.82 -43.87 8.44
N THR A 716 49.47 -44.72 9.21
CA THR A 716 49.10 -46.13 9.33
C THR A 716 47.72 -46.31 9.94
N HIS A 717 47.37 -45.49 10.91
CA HIS A 717 46.04 -45.49 11.50
C HIS A 717 44.95 -45.08 10.51
N PHE A 718 45.25 -44.11 9.62
CA PHE A 718 44.33 -43.73 8.56
C PHE A 718 44.10 -44.90 7.55
N ARG A 719 45.14 -45.60 7.18
CA ARG A 719 45.02 -46.77 6.31
C ARG A 719 44.22 -47.92 6.95
N LEU A 720 44.27 -48.07 8.27
CA LEU A 720 43.47 -49.01 9.05
C LEU A 720 41.99 -48.76 8.99
N PHE A 721 41.59 -47.52 8.90
CA PHE A 721 40.17 -47.12 8.77
C PHE A 721 39.63 -47.33 7.36
N ASP A 722 40.52 -47.36 6.34
CA ASP A 722 40.06 -47.32 4.96
C ASP A 722 39.93 -48.69 4.30
N HIS A 723 40.73 -49.74 4.71
CA HIS A 723 40.66 -51.03 4.01
C HIS A 723 41.15 -52.34 4.70
N ASN A 724 41.81 -52.33 5.87
CA ASN A 724 42.19 -53.65 6.50
C ASN A 724 42.57 -53.50 7.97
N GLU A 725 41.82 -54.13 8.87
CA GLU A 725 42.06 -54.05 10.32
C GLU A 725 43.34 -54.72 10.76
N ASP A 726 43.94 -55.62 9.96
CA ASP A 726 45.06 -56.45 10.30
C ASP A 726 46.45 -55.97 9.87
N ALA A 727 46.59 -54.71 9.39
CA ALA A 727 47.88 -54.29 8.82
C ALA A 727 48.96 -53.85 9.82
N VAL A 728 48.74 -53.93 11.14
CA VAL A 728 49.71 -53.49 12.18
C VAL A 728 50.12 -54.59 13.09
N VAL A 729 51.45 -54.74 13.28
CA VAL A 729 52.09 -55.66 14.27
C VAL A 729 52.86 -54.75 15.25
N LEU A 730 52.68 -55.02 16.55
CA LEU A 730 53.38 -54.29 17.62
C LEU A 730 54.34 -55.19 18.34
N VAL A 731 55.63 -54.81 18.48
CA VAL A 731 56.67 -55.45 19.26
C VAL A 731 57.11 -54.43 20.32
N LEU A 732 57.11 -54.89 21.60
CA LEU A 732 57.63 -54.10 22.70
C LEU A 732 59.02 -54.65 23.06
N LEU A 733 60.01 -53.73 23.09
CA LEU A 733 61.38 -54.08 23.50
C LEU A 733 61.52 -53.96 25.00
N GLU A 734 60.70 -53.18 25.65
CA GLU A 734 60.73 -52.98 27.09
C GLU A 734 59.30 -52.63 27.58
N PRO A 735 58.98 -52.91 28.82
CA PRO A 735 57.69 -52.57 29.38
C PRO A 735 57.43 -51.02 29.32
N ILE A 736 56.36 -50.66 28.60
CA ILE A 736 55.95 -49.26 28.50
C ILE A 736 54.65 -49.13 29.27
N ASP A 737 54.71 -48.30 30.37
CA ASP A 737 53.49 -47.92 31.09
C ASP A 737 52.60 -47.06 30.22
N LYS A 738 51.39 -47.54 29.96
CA LYS A 738 50.42 -46.86 29.10
C LYS A 738 50.05 -45.42 29.56
N ASP A 739 50.18 -45.15 30.85
CA ASP A 739 49.87 -43.85 31.41
C ASP A 739 51.03 -42.82 31.26
N THR A 740 52.23 -43.34 30.97
CA THR A 740 53.40 -42.44 30.69
C THR A 740 53.44 -41.97 29.25
N ILE A 741 52.61 -42.51 28.35
CA ILE A 741 52.53 -42.11 26.95
C ILE A 741 51.91 -40.69 26.88
N PRO A 742 52.61 -39.66 26.38
CA PRO A 742 52.10 -38.31 26.31
C PRO A 742 50.76 -38.16 25.59
N LYS A 743 49.87 -37.23 26.03
CA LYS A 743 48.54 -37.05 25.42
C LYS A 743 48.59 -36.75 23.93
N LYS A 744 49.67 -36.21 23.40
CA LYS A 744 49.90 -36.00 21.96
C LYS A 744 49.94 -37.29 21.14
N PHE A 745 50.14 -38.44 21.76
CA PHE A 745 50.14 -39.79 21.14
C PHE A 745 48.86 -40.57 21.48
N CYS A 746 47.75 -39.91 21.54
CA CYS A 746 46.45 -40.52 21.88
C CYS A 746 46.09 -41.73 21.00
N LYS A 747 46.53 -41.76 19.73
CA LYS A 747 46.29 -42.85 18.79
C LYS A 747 47.10 -44.11 19.15
N LEU A 748 48.39 -43.94 19.52
CA LEU A 748 49.21 -45.05 20.00
C LEU A 748 48.60 -45.71 21.25
N ARG A 749 48.17 -44.89 22.21
CA ARG A 749 47.47 -45.35 23.41
C ARG A 749 46.20 -46.14 23.06
N LYS A 750 45.44 -45.68 22.05
CA LYS A 750 44.25 -46.39 21.57
C LYS A 750 44.60 -47.75 20.94
N VAL A 751 45.63 -47.81 20.06
CA VAL A 751 46.07 -49.04 19.41
C VAL A 751 46.60 -50.08 20.42
N MET A 752 47.42 -49.64 21.38
CA MET A 752 47.94 -50.54 22.46
C MET A 752 46.82 -51.01 23.41
N ASN A 753 45.71 -50.30 23.51
CA ASN A 753 44.56 -50.73 24.31
C ASN A 753 43.64 -51.70 23.54
N SER A 754 43.66 -51.65 22.22
CA SER A 754 42.73 -52.42 21.38
C SER A 754 43.38 -53.66 20.71
N ARG A 755 44.70 -53.76 20.70
CA ARG A 755 45.44 -54.88 20.01
C ARG A 755 46.38 -55.57 20.90
N THR A 756 46.63 -56.85 20.58
CA THR A 756 47.68 -57.70 21.21
C THR A 756 49.06 -57.30 20.67
N TYR A 757 50.03 -57.28 21.48
CA TYR A 757 51.42 -57.00 21.14
C TYR A 757 52.34 -58.14 21.58
N LEU A 758 53.53 -58.26 20.93
CA LEU A 758 54.56 -59.20 21.30
C LEU A 758 55.61 -58.50 22.14
N GLU A 759 55.92 -59.02 23.29
CA GLU A 759 57.00 -58.52 24.15
C GLU A 759 58.30 -59.27 23.91
N TRP A 760 59.38 -58.51 23.82
CA TRP A 760 60.71 -59.10 23.75
C TRP A 760 61.02 -59.82 25.06
N PRO A 761 61.32 -61.14 25.04
CA PRO A 761 61.51 -61.93 26.27
C PRO A 761 62.81 -61.60 26.96
N ASP A 762 62.80 -61.57 28.30
CA ASP A 762 63.94 -61.39 29.12
C ASP A 762 64.73 -62.73 29.29
N ASP A 763 64.09 -63.84 28.92
CA ASP A 763 64.65 -65.17 29.03
C ASP A 763 64.97 -65.75 27.63
N ASP A 764 66.26 -66.08 27.40
CA ASP A 764 66.75 -66.57 26.13
C ASP A 764 66.08 -67.90 25.68
N THR A 765 65.47 -68.67 26.55
CA THR A 765 64.71 -69.84 26.20
C THR A 765 63.42 -69.60 25.48
N GLN A 766 62.84 -68.35 25.58
CA GLN A 766 61.61 -67.93 24.99
C GLN A 766 61.81 -67.24 23.64
N VAL A 767 62.99 -66.79 23.31
CA VAL A 767 63.37 -66.07 22.11
C VAL A 767 62.92 -66.82 20.82
N PRO A 768 63.10 -68.14 20.66
CA PRO A 768 62.66 -68.88 19.48
C PRO A 768 61.15 -68.81 19.29
N ARG A 769 60.36 -68.84 20.36
CA ARG A 769 58.93 -68.79 20.34
C ARG A 769 58.44 -67.36 19.98
N PHE A 770 59.14 -66.35 20.42
CA PHE A 770 58.87 -64.96 20.04
C PHE A 770 59.04 -64.78 18.54
N TRP A 771 60.16 -65.28 17.95
CA TRP A 771 60.39 -65.13 16.51
C TRP A 771 59.38 -65.95 15.69
N GLN A 772 58.98 -67.11 16.13
CA GLN A 772 57.92 -67.88 15.49
C GLN A 772 56.59 -67.15 15.49
N SER A 773 56.20 -66.48 16.59
CA SER A 773 55.00 -65.75 16.73
C SER A 773 55.03 -64.50 15.88
N LEU A 774 56.17 -63.79 15.79
CA LEU A 774 56.36 -62.59 14.99
C LEU A 774 56.27 -62.88 13.47
N LYS A 775 56.98 -64.02 13.03
CA LYS A 775 56.88 -64.45 11.66
C LYS A 775 55.45 -64.83 11.28
N ALA A 776 54.74 -65.52 12.13
CA ALA A 776 53.34 -65.88 11.92
C ALA A 776 52.42 -64.59 11.82
N ALA A 777 52.68 -63.53 12.63
CA ALA A 777 51.92 -62.30 12.58
C ALA A 777 52.18 -61.51 11.29
N ILE A 778 53.36 -61.56 10.72
CA ILE A 778 53.73 -60.91 9.47
C ILE A 778 53.17 -61.65 8.24
N VAL A 779 53.19 -62.96 8.24
CA VAL A 779 52.86 -63.87 7.09
C VAL A 779 51.34 -64.15 7.02
N ARG A 780 50.59 -63.93 8.11
CA ARG A 780 49.14 -64.19 8.14
C ARG A 780 48.40 -63.54 7.00
N PRO A 781 47.67 -64.28 6.12
CA PRO A 781 46.90 -63.64 5.03
C PRO A 781 45.85 -62.76 5.63
N ALA A 782 45.60 -61.58 4.98
CA ALA A 782 44.45 -60.74 5.29
C ALA A 782 43.19 -61.53 4.94
N ALA A 783 42.18 -61.52 5.79
CA ALA A 783 40.89 -62.12 5.51
C ALA A 783 40.37 -61.64 4.16
N ASP A 784 40.03 -62.55 3.24
CA ASP A 784 39.53 -62.20 1.90
C ASP A 784 38.18 -61.56 1.96
N ASP A 785 38.05 -60.45 1.27
CA ASP A 785 36.82 -59.60 1.11
C ASP A 785 35.89 -60.17 0.04
N ASP A 786 35.85 -61.46 -0.27
CA ASP A 786 35.00 -61.98 -1.34
C ASP A 786 33.60 -62.47 -0.90
N ASP A 787 33.20 -62.36 0.38
CA ASP A 787 31.93 -62.92 0.88
C ASP A 787 30.88 -61.90 1.25
N VAL A 788 31.00 -60.58 0.89
CA VAL A 788 30.05 -59.52 1.27
C VAL A 788 29.28 -58.89 0.09
N ILE A 789 29.51 -59.29 -1.16
CA ILE A 789 28.85 -58.68 -2.35
C ILE A 789 27.55 -59.41 -2.75
N GLU A 790 27.22 -60.55 -2.19
CA GLU A 790 26.03 -61.30 -2.63
C GLU A 790 24.78 -61.14 -1.75
N LEU A 791 24.77 -60.20 -0.78
CA LEU A 791 23.62 -59.97 0.12
C LEU A 791 22.97 -58.58 0.04
N LEU A 792 23.28 -57.74 -0.97
CA LEU A 792 22.70 -56.39 -1.08
C LEU A 792 21.94 -56.12 -2.39
N GLU A 793 21.72 -57.13 -3.25
CA GLU A 793 20.88 -56.96 -4.45
C GLU A 793 19.40 -57.38 -4.28
N ASP A 794 19.01 -57.97 -3.13
CA ASP A 794 17.66 -58.50 -2.93
C ASP A 794 16.73 -57.66 -2.02
N THR A 795 17.08 -56.42 -1.70
CA THR A 795 16.14 -55.54 -0.92
C THR A 795 16.08 -54.11 -1.44
N VAL A 796 15.77 -53.92 -2.74
CA VAL A 796 15.00 -52.74 -3.21
C VAL A 796 14.21 -53.18 -4.45
N GLY A 797 12.99 -53.65 -4.22
CA GLY A 797 11.92 -53.73 -5.18
C GLY A 797 10.87 -52.74 -4.83
#